data_b1dcc243ef20978c785cb2860ca9ecf9
#
_entry.id   b1dcc243ef20978c785cb2860ca9ecf9
#
_cell.length_a   1.000
_cell.length_b   1.000
_cell.length_c   1.000
_cell.angle_alpha   90.00
_cell.angle_beta   90.00
_cell.angle_gamma   90.00
#
_symmetry.space_group_name_H-M   'P 1'
#
loop_
_entity.id
_entity.type
_entity.pdbx_description
1 polymer ?
#
loop_
_entity_poly.entity_id
_entity_poly.type
_entity_poly.pdbx_seq_one_letter_code
_entity_poly.pdbx_strand_id
1 'polypeptide(L)'
;MKKKLFITILSMLVLIISWCTQVNADDMKSYTQPFQNSTQTLSGKSVSDNTYFTKIDYWDVKKATLNLSYQVSQIADDQTSDITVSINGVKFYSFRPEIKDGVQTKQIDIPLNLIKGANNLKIYGQILNKSDKSTVSVQTPANWLTIYEESNVNFQYNLKQPDYYLKSFYNHFSGADTISFGQSVIAVPQQPSDAELSAATYALTGVTRTIATDTDKVRILPYNDGRIKDADYRVIIAKYDNLPKNYKSKFSVDKLKNRGCLRLVYSKNKYTLIITALDDEMLQKATRFMANTELMTETKKPVKYVSSKTATYMSSLHYDGSYQLTNQGATLTGSGHHEETFFVALPASQSNSYGSKVKLSLKYSKNLNFNNSLATVYINNRNIGSYKLTKDNADNDELTFNIPNNIRVAFDLEPSQITKSDNSETPWAAINTNSKIFVKSIEKNDILFSNYPSLFIRNNTYSNLAVVKPRKMTTNDFEALSNIFNLIGIYAKSNTGKIEFYSQQPDDETLKNSNVIVLGTPSQNSMIKNLNDKLYFQYNKKYTSFISNEKLSIEYDYGKTMGTAQLLRSPYNDKRGMLVVTGITSKDVYLASTQINYQKTIVEHGGDAIVVDNDNNIYNYRFKKKADLDKKVSLKQTIHKNTKLIIYLVIALIFVALLAAAIFMVLWKNNLLRKDKNNEKK
;
A
#
# COMPACT_ATOMS: atom_id res chain seq x y z
N MET A 1 49.19 40.81 45.55
CA MET A 1 48.33 39.69 46.02
C MET A 1 46.93 39.71 45.44
N LYS A 2 46.21 40.82 45.39
CA LYS A 2 44.83 40.88 44.90
C LYS A 2 44.59 40.46 43.43
N LYS A 3 45.53 40.76 42.50
CA LYS A 3 45.42 40.32 41.08
C LYS A 3 45.61 38.81 40.86
N LYS A 4 46.50 38.17 41.65
CA LYS A 4 46.69 36.68 41.57
C LYS A 4 45.44 35.92 42.10
N LEU A 5 44.81 36.45 43.16
CA LEU A 5 43.63 35.88 43.75
C LEU A 5 42.42 35.99 42.80
N PHE A 6 42.27 37.09 42.06
CA PHE A 6 41.23 37.28 41.07
C PHE A 6 41.37 36.35 39.87
N ILE A 7 42.61 36.11 39.39
CA ILE A 7 42.87 35.19 38.29
C ILE A 7 42.60 33.75 38.72
N THR A 8 42.92 33.37 39.96
CA THR A 8 42.66 32.02 40.50
C THR A 8 41.14 31.78 40.71
N ILE A 9 40.38 32.78 41.14
CA ILE A 9 38.93 32.70 41.28
C ILE A 9 38.29 32.67 39.90
N LEU A 10 38.75 33.42 38.91
CA LEU A 10 38.24 33.41 37.54
C LEU A 10 38.51 32.07 36.83
N SER A 11 39.71 31.47 37.03
CA SER A 11 40.06 30.16 36.49
C SER A 11 39.26 29.03 37.18
N MET A 12 38.94 29.14 38.47
CA MET A 12 38.08 28.20 39.18
C MET A 12 36.62 28.31 38.75
N LEU A 13 36.13 29.54 38.44
CA LEU A 13 34.81 29.77 37.90
C LEU A 13 34.66 29.20 36.48
N VAL A 14 35.68 29.32 35.62
CA VAL A 14 35.72 28.71 34.28
C VAL A 14 35.77 27.18 34.36
N LEU A 15 36.48 26.60 35.32
CA LEU A 15 36.49 25.16 35.56
C LEU A 15 35.15 24.62 36.08
N ILE A 16 34.44 25.38 36.93
CA ILE A 16 33.10 25.01 37.42
C ILE A 16 32.06 25.14 36.31
N ILE A 17 32.18 26.14 35.44
CA ILE A 17 31.27 26.27 34.25
C ILE A 17 31.54 25.14 33.25
N SER A 18 32.77 24.66 33.10
CA SER A 18 33.10 23.50 32.24
C SER A 18 32.61 22.16 32.79
N TRP A 19 32.31 22.06 34.08
CA TRP A 19 31.77 20.86 34.71
C TRP A 19 30.22 20.84 34.75
N CYS A 20 29.56 21.97 34.50
CA CYS A 20 28.09 22.08 34.51
C CYS A 20 27.41 21.91 33.14
N THR A 21 28.13 21.51 32.07
CA THR A 21 27.53 21.31 30.75
C THR A 21 27.83 19.96 30.15
N GLN A 22 27.67 18.89 30.92
CA GLN A 22 27.20 17.63 30.38
C GLN A 22 25.73 17.42 30.88
N VAL A 23 24.86 18.35 30.59
CA VAL A 23 23.49 17.99 30.37
C VAL A 23 23.52 17.19 29.07
N ASN A 24 23.44 15.86 29.21
CA ASN A 24 22.98 15.03 28.09
C ASN A 24 21.66 15.68 27.64
N ALA A 25 21.72 16.49 26.60
CA ALA A 25 20.52 16.83 25.84
C ALA A 25 20.01 15.46 25.38
N ASP A 26 19.00 14.96 26.05
CA ASP A 26 18.21 13.83 25.59
C ASP A 26 17.93 14.13 24.12
N ASP A 27 18.46 13.34 23.19
CA ASP A 27 18.42 13.59 21.75
C ASP A 27 16.96 13.41 21.31
N MET A 28 16.17 14.48 21.51
CA MET A 28 14.74 14.50 21.17
C MET A 28 14.62 14.37 19.65
N LYS A 29 14.08 13.24 19.23
CA LYS A 29 13.84 12.93 17.81
C LYS A 29 12.52 13.50 17.35
N SER A 30 12.44 13.78 16.06
CA SER A 30 11.20 14.22 15.40
C SER A 30 10.89 13.28 14.23
N TYR A 31 9.67 12.81 14.15
CA TYR A 31 9.17 12.00 13.04
C TYR A 31 7.83 12.54 12.54
N THR A 32 7.74 12.79 11.25
CA THR A 32 6.52 13.23 10.59
C THR A 32 5.88 12.06 9.87
N GLN A 33 4.69 11.69 10.30
CA GLN A 33 3.89 10.64 9.67
C GLN A 33 2.87 11.26 8.73
N PRO A 34 3.01 11.09 7.40
CA PRO A 34 2.00 11.53 6.44
C PRO A 34 0.74 10.68 6.57
N PHE A 35 -0.39 11.24 6.21
CA PHE A 35 -1.62 10.48 6.03
C PHE A 35 -1.58 9.73 4.70
N GLN A 36 -2.27 8.60 4.65
CA GLN A 36 -2.37 7.78 3.43
C GLN A 36 -3.51 8.23 2.51
N ASN A 37 -4.27 9.24 2.92
CA ASN A 37 -5.38 9.78 2.16
C ASN A 37 -4.84 10.68 1.02
N SER A 38 -5.39 10.55 -0.18
CA SER A 38 -5.22 11.56 -1.23
C SER A 38 -5.99 12.83 -0.88
N THR A 39 -5.67 13.94 -1.54
CA THR A 39 -6.46 15.18 -1.42
C THR A 39 -7.94 14.91 -1.71
N GLN A 40 -8.81 15.33 -0.78
CA GLN A 40 -10.26 15.14 -0.87
C GLN A 40 -11.01 16.45 -0.71
N THR A 41 -11.94 16.70 -1.63
CA THR A 41 -12.92 17.79 -1.50
C THR A 41 -14.25 17.19 -1.07
N LEU A 42 -14.70 17.58 0.10
CA LEU A 42 -15.93 17.16 0.73
C LEU A 42 -16.99 18.26 0.52
N SER A 43 -18.14 17.92 -0.06
CA SER A 43 -19.19 18.90 -0.36
C SER A 43 -20.40 18.67 0.54
N GLY A 44 -20.85 19.74 1.20
CA GLY A 44 -21.99 19.71 2.10
C GLY A 44 -21.84 20.66 3.27
N LYS A 45 -22.94 21.00 3.93
CA LYS A 45 -22.94 21.87 5.13
C LYS A 45 -22.22 21.20 6.32
N SER A 46 -22.34 19.88 6.45
CA SER A 46 -21.65 19.10 7.47
C SER A 46 -20.92 17.95 6.79
N VAL A 47 -19.62 17.94 6.88
CA VAL A 47 -18.75 16.96 6.22
C VAL A 47 -17.73 16.42 7.19
N SER A 48 -17.19 15.22 6.92
CA SER A 48 -16.10 14.69 7.73
C SER A 48 -15.16 13.80 6.91
N ASP A 49 -13.89 13.78 7.29
CA ASP A 49 -12.87 12.86 6.80
C ASP A 49 -12.23 12.11 7.96
N ASN A 50 -11.93 10.83 7.73
CA ASN A 50 -11.23 9.97 8.68
C ASN A 50 -9.83 9.68 8.17
N THR A 51 -8.85 9.88 9.02
CA THR A 51 -7.47 9.50 8.75
C THR A 51 -6.89 8.75 9.95
N TYR A 52 -5.79 8.04 9.74
CA TYR A 52 -5.21 7.16 10.74
C TYR A 52 -3.73 7.46 10.90
N PHE A 53 -3.27 7.37 12.16
CA PHE A 53 -1.85 7.45 12.47
C PHE A 53 -1.49 6.51 13.63
N THR A 54 -0.21 6.17 13.74
CA THR A 54 0.25 5.19 14.73
C THR A 54 1.36 5.79 15.58
N LYS A 55 1.22 5.70 16.91
CA LYS A 55 2.30 5.93 17.85
C LYS A 55 3.06 4.62 18.07
N ILE A 56 4.35 4.62 17.85
CA ILE A 56 5.17 3.44 18.06
C ILE A 56 5.43 3.22 19.56
N ASP A 57 5.36 1.99 20.05
CA ASP A 57 5.41 1.66 21.49
C ASP A 57 6.70 2.08 22.19
N TYR A 58 7.83 2.10 21.46
CA TYR A 58 9.12 2.50 22.02
C TYR A 58 9.37 4.03 21.97
N TRP A 59 8.38 4.83 21.55
CA TRP A 59 8.44 6.28 21.65
C TRP A 59 7.95 6.76 23.01
N ASP A 60 8.77 7.52 23.71
CA ASP A 60 8.36 8.36 24.82
C ASP A 60 7.98 9.74 24.27
N VAL A 61 6.75 9.86 23.77
CA VAL A 61 6.26 11.05 23.06
C VAL A 61 6.16 12.22 24.03
N LYS A 62 6.80 13.31 23.69
CA LYS A 62 6.79 14.59 24.43
C LYS A 62 5.82 15.60 23.85
N LYS A 63 5.64 15.56 22.51
CA LYS A 63 4.71 16.40 21.78
C LYS A 63 4.19 15.67 20.55
N ALA A 64 2.91 15.87 20.21
CA ALA A 64 2.32 15.45 18.96
C ALA A 64 1.52 16.63 18.36
N THR A 65 1.76 16.94 17.10
CA THR A 65 1.15 18.09 16.42
C THR A 65 0.53 17.62 15.10
N LEU A 66 -0.76 17.88 14.92
CA LEU A 66 -1.43 17.77 13.63
C LEU A 66 -1.10 19.02 12.81
N ASN A 67 -0.50 18.83 11.64
CA ASN A 67 -0.39 19.86 10.61
C ASN A 67 -1.52 19.62 9.60
N LEU A 68 -2.60 20.36 9.72
CA LEU A 68 -3.78 20.23 8.85
C LEU A 68 -3.66 21.22 7.71
N SER A 69 -3.51 20.71 6.48
CA SER A 69 -3.56 21.49 5.24
C SER A 69 -4.95 21.41 4.65
N TYR A 70 -5.63 22.56 4.51
CA TYR A 70 -7.03 22.60 4.13
C TYR A 70 -7.36 23.84 3.30
N GLN A 71 -8.51 23.81 2.65
CA GLN A 71 -9.13 24.97 2.00
C GLN A 71 -10.65 24.87 2.13
N VAL A 72 -11.32 26.00 2.36
CA VAL A 72 -12.78 26.07 2.39
C VAL A 72 -13.30 26.92 1.24
N SER A 73 -14.59 26.78 0.94
CA SER A 73 -15.27 27.59 -0.06
C SER A 73 -15.07 29.09 0.20
N GLN A 74 -14.78 29.87 -0.86
CA GLN A 74 -14.58 31.31 -0.81
C GLN A 74 -15.84 32.09 -0.41
N ILE A 75 -17.01 31.51 -0.58
CA ILE A 75 -18.29 32.09 -0.18
C ILE A 75 -18.77 31.63 1.18
N ALA A 76 -17.96 30.82 1.90
CA ALA A 76 -18.28 30.41 3.26
C ALA A 76 -18.35 31.60 4.21
N ASP A 77 -19.14 31.45 5.26
CA ASP A 77 -19.26 32.43 6.33
C ASP A 77 -18.29 32.07 7.46
N ASP A 78 -17.32 32.93 7.72
CA ASP A 78 -16.29 32.76 8.75
C ASP A 78 -16.84 32.88 10.20
N GLN A 79 -18.05 33.44 10.37
CA GLN A 79 -18.68 33.55 11.69
C GLN A 79 -19.47 32.31 12.09
N THR A 80 -19.94 31.55 11.13
CA THR A 80 -20.81 30.37 11.36
C THR A 80 -20.21 29.05 10.89
N SER A 81 -19.14 29.07 10.07
CA SER A 81 -18.38 27.88 9.67
C SER A 81 -17.36 27.50 10.74
N ASP A 82 -17.19 26.20 10.98
CA ASP A 82 -16.18 25.67 11.90
C ASP A 82 -15.57 24.35 11.39
N ILE A 83 -14.36 24.09 11.87
CA ILE A 83 -13.66 22.80 11.68
C ILE A 83 -13.35 22.27 13.08
N THR A 84 -13.80 21.05 13.35
CA THR A 84 -13.59 20.34 14.61
C THR A 84 -12.78 19.07 14.39
N VAL A 85 -11.77 18.86 15.22
CA VAL A 85 -10.90 17.67 15.19
C VAL A 85 -11.17 16.77 16.39
N SER A 86 -11.28 15.47 16.13
CA SER A 86 -11.41 14.45 17.15
C SER A 86 -10.39 13.33 16.97
N ILE A 87 -9.99 12.72 18.07
CA ILE A 87 -9.13 11.54 18.09
C ILE A 87 -9.80 10.43 18.87
N ASN A 88 -9.88 9.23 18.29
CA ASN A 88 -10.48 8.05 18.93
C ASN A 88 -11.91 8.32 19.45
N GLY A 89 -12.68 9.15 18.76
CA GLY A 89 -14.03 9.56 19.10
C GLY A 89 -14.14 10.75 20.08
N VAL A 90 -13.02 11.27 20.59
CA VAL A 90 -13.01 12.42 21.54
C VAL A 90 -12.66 13.69 20.77
N LYS A 91 -13.60 14.65 20.71
CA LYS A 91 -13.35 15.99 20.16
C LYS A 91 -12.42 16.76 21.09
N PHE A 92 -11.36 17.38 20.57
CA PHE A 92 -10.36 18.07 21.38
C PHE A 92 -10.01 19.45 20.89
N TYR A 93 -10.32 19.79 19.65
CA TYR A 93 -10.02 21.10 19.08
C TYR A 93 -11.08 21.52 18.07
N SER A 94 -11.50 22.80 18.12
CA SER A 94 -12.39 23.42 17.14
C SER A 94 -11.89 24.81 16.80
N PHE A 95 -12.03 25.20 15.54
CA PHE A 95 -11.64 26.54 15.09
C PHE A 95 -12.50 26.99 13.92
N ARG A 96 -12.58 28.30 13.71
CA ARG A 96 -13.18 28.91 12.55
C ARG A 96 -12.16 29.02 11.44
N PRO A 97 -12.44 28.50 10.22
CA PRO A 97 -11.51 28.63 9.11
C PRO A 97 -11.44 30.09 8.63
N GLU A 98 -10.26 30.54 8.24
CA GLU A 98 -10.11 31.80 7.53
C GLU A 98 -10.58 31.59 6.07
N ILE A 99 -11.34 32.55 5.55
CA ILE A 99 -11.82 32.52 4.16
C ILE A 99 -10.78 33.22 3.28
N LYS A 100 -9.86 32.43 2.72
CA LYS A 100 -8.76 32.92 1.85
C LYS A 100 -8.64 32.01 0.64
N ASP A 101 -8.08 32.55 -0.43
CA ASP A 101 -7.67 31.75 -1.57
C ASP A 101 -6.45 30.89 -1.25
N GLY A 102 -6.43 29.69 -1.82
CA GLY A 102 -5.32 28.76 -1.69
C GLY A 102 -5.31 27.92 -0.42
N VAL A 103 -4.30 27.07 -0.34
CA VAL A 103 -4.11 26.13 0.76
C VAL A 103 -3.72 26.85 2.04
N GLN A 104 -4.38 26.51 3.12
CA GLN A 104 -4.07 26.99 4.48
C GLN A 104 -3.55 25.85 5.32
N THR A 105 -2.66 26.14 6.26
CA THR A 105 -2.14 25.17 7.21
C THR A 105 -2.44 25.60 8.63
N LYS A 106 -3.06 24.70 9.41
CA LYS A 106 -3.30 24.87 10.85
C LYS A 106 -2.52 23.86 11.65
N GLN A 107 -1.69 24.32 12.56
CA GLN A 107 -1.01 23.48 13.54
C GLN A 107 -1.87 23.31 14.79
N ILE A 108 -2.10 22.07 15.19
CA ILE A 108 -2.98 21.72 16.32
C ILE A 108 -2.24 20.71 17.19
N ASP A 109 -1.98 21.07 18.45
CA ASP A 109 -1.36 20.17 19.40
C ASP A 109 -2.37 19.09 19.84
N ILE A 110 -1.98 17.82 19.73
CA ILE A 110 -2.80 16.68 20.08
C ILE A 110 -2.55 16.32 21.56
N PRO A 111 -3.58 16.27 22.42
CA PRO A 111 -3.42 15.85 23.80
C PRO A 111 -2.87 14.43 23.92
N LEU A 112 -1.71 14.25 24.57
CA LEU A 112 -0.99 12.99 24.62
C LEU A 112 -1.79 11.87 25.30
N ASN A 113 -2.66 12.20 26.26
CA ASN A 113 -3.53 11.25 26.94
C ASN A 113 -4.61 10.62 26.06
N LEU A 114 -4.91 11.21 24.90
CA LEU A 114 -5.84 10.67 23.91
C LEU A 114 -5.17 9.73 22.91
N ILE A 115 -3.83 9.77 22.82
CA ILE A 115 -3.06 9.00 21.83
C ILE A 115 -2.85 7.56 22.34
N LYS A 116 -3.31 6.61 21.53
CA LYS A 116 -3.08 5.15 21.68
C LYS A 116 -2.00 4.68 20.72
N GLY A 117 -1.79 3.37 20.59
CA GLY A 117 -0.93 2.79 19.54
C GLY A 117 -1.49 3.16 18.15
N ALA A 118 -2.62 2.61 17.77
CA ALA A 118 -3.36 3.00 16.56
C ALA A 118 -4.40 4.06 16.90
N ASN A 119 -4.52 5.10 16.07
CA ASN A 119 -5.40 6.23 16.31
C ASN A 119 -6.23 6.54 15.06
N ASN A 120 -7.51 6.80 15.27
CA ASN A 120 -8.41 7.36 14.28
C ASN A 120 -8.52 8.88 14.56
N LEU A 121 -8.11 9.69 13.59
CA LEU A 121 -8.28 11.14 13.60
C LEU A 121 -9.42 11.48 12.65
N LYS A 122 -10.45 12.15 13.17
CA LYS A 122 -11.58 12.59 12.35
C LYS A 122 -11.68 14.10 12.34
N ILE A 123 -11.76 14.65 11.14
CA ILE A 123 -11.88 16.07 10.88
C ILE A 123 -13.32 16.33 10.44
N TYR A 124 -14.05 17.14 11.17
CA TYR A 124 -15.41 17.57 10.84
C TYR A 124 -15.36 19.00 10.33
N GLY A 125 -16.10 19.30 9.27
CA GLY A 125 -16.33 20.65 8.77
C GLY A 125 -17.82 20.96 8.75
N GLN A 126 -18.21 22.08 9.37
CA GLN A 126 -19.49 22.70 9.13
C GLN A 126 -19.23 23.95 8.28
N ILE A 127 -19.54 23.90 6.99
CA ILE A 127 -19.26 24.95 6.04
C ILE A 127 -20.58 25.58 5.59
N LEU A 128 -20.84 26.81 6.03
CA LEU A 128 -22.07 27.54 5.77
C LEU A 128 -21.78 28.75 4.86
N ASN A 129 -22.72 29.11 3.99
CA ASN A 129 -22.62 30.27 3.12
C ASN A 129 -23.22 31.51 3.78
N LYS A 130 -22.71 32.70 3.46
CA LYS A 130 -23.19 34.01 3.98
C LYS A 130 -24.66 34.27 3.72
N SER A 131 -25.25 33.69 2.66
CA SER A 131 -26.66 33.82 2.32
C SER A 131 -27.61 32.87 3.02
N ASP A 132 -27.10 32.01 3.90
CA ASP A 132 -27.87 30.90 4.49
C ASP A 132 -28.65 31.36 5.72
N LYS A 133 -29.53 32.36 5.52
CA LYS A 133 -30.45 32.84 6.57
C LYS A 133 -31.66 31.94 6.80
N SER A 134 -31.86 30.87 5.96
CA SER A 134 -33.00 29.98 6.10
C SER A 134 -32.70 28.85 7.05
N THR A 135 -33.63 28.50 7.90
CA THR A 135 -33.60 27.34 8.76
C THR A 135 -33.67 26.00 8.00
N VAL A 136 -33.95 26.04 6.71
CA VAL A 136 -33.99 24.87 5.82
C VAL A 136 -32.58 24.58 5.32
N SER A 137 -32.06 23.44 5.68
CA SER A 137 -30.74 22.95 5.28
C SER A 137 -30.68 22.60 3.80
N VAL A 138 -30.43 23.57 2.93
CA VAL A 138 -30.17 23.30 1.50
C VAL A 138 -28.69 23.00 1.32
N GLN A 139 -28.37 21.77 0.97
CA GLN A 139 -27.03 21.36 0.61
C GLN A 139 -26.70 21.85 -0.80
N THR A 140 -25.64 22.62 -0.96
CA THR A 140 -25.22 23.15 -2.27
C THR A 140 -23.77 22.73 -2.55
N PRO A 141 -23.37 22.57 -3.83
CA PRO A 141 -21.97 22.32 -4.19
C PRO A 141 -20.99 23.40 -3.72
N ALA A 142 -21.51 24.59 -3.41
CA ALA A 142 -20.72 25.72 -2.92
C ALA A 142 -20.31 25.58 -1.43
N ASN A 143 -20.88 24.63 -0.69
CA ASN A 143 -20.45 24.29 0.68
C ASN A 143 -19.41 23.19 0.59
N TRP A 144 -18.13 23.52 0.63
CA TRP A 144 -17.08 22.51 0.52
C TRP A 144 -15.88 22.78 1.43
N LEU A 145 -15.24 21.70 1.85
CA LEU A 145 -13.97 21.65 2.57
C LEU A 145 -13.05 20.71 1.81
N THR A 146 -11.87 21.18 1.43
CA THR A 146 -10.80 20.33 0.90
C THR A 146 -9.77 20.07 1.98
N ILE A 147 -9.41 18.80 2.17
CA ILE A 147 -8.31 18.33 3.02
C ILE A 147 -7.22 17.80 2.10
N TYR A 148 -6.02 18.36 2.23
CA TYR A 148 -4.91 18.06 1.34
C TYR A 148 -4.03 16.92 1.87
N GLU A 149 -3.45 16.15 0.95
CA GLU A 149 -2.57 15.01 1.24
C GLU A 149 -1.28 15.36 1.99
N GLU A 150 -0.89 16.63 2.00
CA GLU A 150 0.23 17.15 2.78
C GLU A 150 -0.03 17.20 4.29
N SER A 151 -1.29 16.99 4.70
CA SER A 151 -1.64 16.92 6.11
C SER A 151 -0.91 15.74 6.78
N ASN A 152 -0.42 15.95 8.00
CA ASN A 152 0.40 14.95 8.68
C ASN A 152 0.33 15.11 10.21
N VAL A 153 0.85 14.11 10.94
CA VAL A 153 1.12 14.22 12.38
C VAL A 153 2.62 14.17 12.61
N ASN A 154 3.15 15.21 13.26
CA ASN A 154 4.53 15.26 13.71
C ASN A 154 4.60 14.83 15.18
N PHE A 155 5.53 13.93 15.48
CA PHE A 155 5.86 13.48 16.83
C PHE A 155 7.23 13.99 17.23
N GLN A 156 7.35 14.54 18.43
CA GLN A 156 8.62 14.79 19.12
C GLN A 156 8.71 13.82 20.30
N TYR A 157 9.78 13.03 20.36
CA TYR A 157 9.86 11.92 21.29
C TYR A 157 11.32 11.57 21.65
N ASN A 158 11.49 10.93 22.79
CA ASN A 158 12.71 10.25 23.17
C ASN A 158 12.58 8.76 22.86
N LEU A 159 13.65 8.11 22.40
CA LEU A 159 13.67 6.67 22.19
C LEU A 159 13.81 5.93 23.51
N LYS A 160 12.92 5.00 23.80
CA LYS A 160 13.16 3.99 24.82
C LYS A 160 14.21 3.02 24.30
N GLN A 161 15.23 2.76 25.10
CA GLN A 161 16.28 1.81 24.73
C GLN A 161 15.67 0.40 24.55
N PRO A 162 16.10 -0.36 23.53
CA PRO A 162 15.61 -1.72 23.33
C PRO A 162 16.01 -2.61 24.51
N ASP A 163 15.07 -3.42 24.99
CA ASP A 163 15.40 -4.56 25.82
C ASP A 163 16.25 -5.56 25.03
N TYR A 164 17.08 -6.31 25.73
CA TYR A 164 17.97 -7.30 25.09
C TYR A 164 17.21 -8.58 24.69
N TYR A 165 16.14 -8.40 23.92
CA TYR A 165 15.26 -9.46 23.39
C TYR A 165 15.04 -9.30 21.88
N LEU A 166 14.80 -10.43 21.20
CA LEU A 166 14.48 -10.42 19.75
C LEU A 166 13.25 -9.59 19.44
N LYS A 167 12.21 -9.66 20.29
CA LYS A 167 10.99 -8.82 20.17
C LYS A 167 11.34 -7.33 20.12
N SER A 168 12.09 -6.84 21.10
CA SER A 168 12.40 -5.42 21.21
C SER A 168 13.29 -4.95 20.06
N PHE A 169 14.31 -5.76 19.69
CA PHE A 169 15.11 -5.50 18.51
C PHE A 169 14.27 -5.41 17.24
N TYR A 170 13.37 -6.38 17.03
CA TYR A 170 12.54 -6.44 15.83
C TYR A 170 11.63 -5.21 15.70
N ASN A 171 10.99 -4.79 16.80
CA ASN A 171 10.14 -3.60 16.81
C ASN A 171 10.90 -2.33 16.40
N HIS A 172 12.15 -2.15 16.89
CA HIS A 172 12.98 -1.02 16.51
C HIS A 172 13.50 -1.17 15.07
N PHE A 173 13.96 -2.36 14.68
CA PHE A 173 14.46 -2.62 13.33
C PHE A 173 13.40 -2.40 12.24
N SER A 174 12.16 -2.79 12.50
CA SER A 174 11.04 -2.62 11.58
C SER A 174 10.24 -1.32 11.82
N GLY A 175 10.70 -0.45 12.71
CA GLY A 175 10.04 0.81 13.00
C GLY A 175 10.10 1.80 11.84
N ALA A 176 9.01 2.51 11.60
CA ALA A 176 8.92 3.45 10.49
C ALA A 176 9.99 4.56 10.59
N ASP A 177 10.24 5.09 11.80
CA ASP A 177 11.27 6.10 12.05
C ASP A 177 12.68 5.58 11.83
N THR A 178 13.02 4.38 12.32
CA THR A 178 14.33 3.77 12.12
C THR A 178 14.61 3.48 10.65
N ILE A 179 13.62 3.03 9.91
CA ILE A 179 13.73 2.81 8.46
C ILE A 179 13.91 4.15 7.74
N SER A 180 13.10 5.16 8.07
CA SER A 180 13.16 6.50 7.45
C SER A 180 14.51 7.17 7.69
N PHE A 181 15.09 7.02 8.87
CA PHE A 181 16.43 7.55 9.17
C PHE A 181 17.58 6.67 8.64
N GLY A 182 17.28 5.58 7.92
CA GLY A 182 18.30 4.68 7.37
C GLY A 182 19.06 3.89 8.44
N GLN A 183 18.48 3.75 9.64
CA GLN A 183 19.11 3.08 10.79
C GLN A 183 18.87 1.56 10.79
N SER A 184 18.12 1.02 9.82
CA SER A 184 17.79 -0.40 9.68
C SER A 184 18.41 -0.96 8.40
N VAL A 185 19.41 -1.84 8.52
CA VAL A 185 20.11 -2.44 7.37
C VAL A 185 20.29 -3.94 7.52
N ILE A 186 20.27 -4.66 6.40
CA ILE A 186 20.57 -6.09 6.29
C ILE A 186 21.94 -6.23 5.64
N ALA A 187 22.86 -6.91 6.31
CA ALA A 187 24.23 -7.12 5.86
C ALA A 187 24.44 -8.57 5.43
N VAL A 188 25.07 -8.76 4.27
CA VAL A 188 25.43 -10.07 3.71
C VAL A 188 26.92 -10.12 3.37
N PRO A 189 27.52 -11.30 3.12
CA PRO A 189 28.90 -11.38 2.64
C PRO A 189 29.16 -10.51 1.41
N GLN A 190 30.41 -10.14 1.16
CA GLN A 190 30.82 -9.32 0.02
C GLN A 190 30.37 -9.94 -1.32
N GLN A 191 30.45 -11.25 -1.42
CA GLN A 191 29.93 -12.04 -2.53
C GLN A 191 29.06 -13.16 -1.92
N PRO A 192 27.76 -12.88 -1.66
CA PRO A 192 26.90 -13.84 -1.02
C PRO A 192 26.55 -14.98 -1.97
N SER A 193 26.38 -16.18 -1.43
CA SER A 193 25.80 -17.29 -2.16
C SER A 193 24.34 -17.02 -2.54
N ASP A 194 23.82 -17.78 -3.49
CA ASP A 194 22.42 -17.65 -3.92
C ASP A 194 21.45 -17.90 -2.74
N ALA A 195 21.78 -18.86 -1.87
CA ALA A 195 21.00 -19.16 -0.66
C ALA A 195 21.07 -18.02 0.38
N GLU A 196 22.22 -17.35 0.56
CA GLU A 196 22.37 -16.22 1.46
C GLU A 196 21.55 -15.01 0.97
N LEU A 197 21.49 -14.79 -0.35
CA LEU A 197 20.60 -13.74 -0.92
C LEU A 197 19.14 -14.09 -0.78
N SER A 198 18.74 -15.35 -1.02
CA SER A 198 17.36 -15.79 -0.76
C SER A 198 16.98 -15.52 0.69
N ALA A 199 17.85 -15.90 1.63
CA ALA A 199 17.66 -15.66 3.05
C ALA A 199 17.54 -14.17 3.38
N ALA A 200 18.44 -13.32 2.86
CA ALA A 200 18.38 -11.88 3.08
C ALA A 200 17.11 -11.24 2.51
N THR A 201 16.64 -11.73 1.37
CA THR A 201 15.40 -11.24 0.73
C THR A 201 14.15 -11.64 1.51
N TYR A 202 14.11 -12.85 2.10
CA TYR A 202 13.03 -13.19 3.03
C TYR A 202 13.00 -12.28 4.24
N ALA A 203 14.15 -11.98 4.84
CA ALA A 203 14.22 -11.04 5.96
C ALA A 203 13.76 -9.64 5.55
N LEU A 204 14.23 -9.13 4.40
CA LEU A 204 13.84 -7.83 3.85
C LEU A 204 12.33 -7.74 3.67
N THR A 205 11.73 -8.66 2.93
CA THR A 205 10.29 -8.64 2.62
C THR A 205 9.41 -8.81 3.87
N GLY A 206 9.95 -9.41 4.95
CA GLY A 206 9.25 -9.53 6.23
C GLY A 206 9.10 -8.20 6.97
N VAL A 207 10.05 -7.28 6.82
CA VAL A 207 10.08 -6.00 7.56
C VAL A 207 9.55 -4.81 6.75
N THR A 208 9.51 -4.90 5.44
CA THR A 208 9.10 -3.78 4.57
C THR A 208 7.60 -3.45 4.61
N ARG A 209 6.79 -4.30 5.24
CA ARG A 209 5.34 -4.07 5.43
C ARG A 209 5.02 -2.84 6.29
N THR A 210 5.98 -2.37 7.06
CA THR A 210 5.83 -1.19 7.94
C THR A 210 6.27 0.11 7.28
N ILE A 211 6.79 0.06 6.04
CA ILE A 211 7.18 1.24 5.29
C ILE A 211 5.93 2.04 4.93
N ALA A 212 5.91 3.31 5.36
CA ALA A 212 4.76 4.20 5.23
C ALA A 212 4.97 5.29 4.16
N THR A 213 6.21 5.56 3.75
CA THR A 213 6.54 6.64 2.83
C THR A 213 7.25 6.14 1.58
N ASP A 214 7.10 6.87 0.48
CA ASP A 214 7.67 6.52 -0.82
C ASP A 214 9.20 6.65 -0.90
N THR A 215 9.83 7.26 0.10
CA THR A 215 11.29 7.47 0.16
C THR A 215 12.01 6.43 1.01
N ASP A 216 11.27 5.73 1.87
CA ASP A 216 11.83 4.83 2.87
C ASP A 216 12.12 3.46 2.29
N LYS A 217 13.26 2.91 2.63
CA LYS A 217 13.63 1.54 2.25
C LYS A 217 14.58 0.89 3.24
N VAL A 218 14.43 -0.41 3.42
CA VAL A 218 15.45 -1.25 4.05
C VAL A 218 16.42 -1.72 2.97
N ARG A 219 17.72 -1.74 3.26
CA ARG A 219 18.76 -2.10 2.28
C ARG A 219 19.39 -3.44 2.62
N ILE A 220 19.64 -4.24 1.58
CA ILE A 220 20.60 -5.35 1.65
C ILE A 220 21.94 -4.81 1.16
N LEU A 221 22.99 -4.90 2.00
CA LEU A 221 24.31 -4.33 1.74
C LEU A 221 25.42 -5.36 1.99
N PRO A 222 26.53 -5.32 1.23
CA PRO A 222 27.68 -6.17 1.50
C PRO A 222 28.44 -5.68 2.75
N TYR A 223 29.09 -6.57 3.48
CA TYR A 223 29.77 -6.27 4.78
C TYR A 223 30.72 -5.07 4.80
N ASN A 224 31.32 -4.71 3.68
CA ASN A 224 32.25 -3.58 3.58
C ASN A 224 31.56 -2.24 3.32
N ASP A 225 30.25 -2.19 3.16
CA ASP A 225 29.52 -0.93 2.99
C ASP A 225 29.56 -0.10 4.28
N GLY A 226 29.91 1.20 4.16
CA GLY A 226 30.06 2.09 5.30
C GLY A 226 28.76 2.27 6.11
N ARG A 227 27.62 2.28 5.44
CA ARG A 227 26.29 2.46 6.06
C ARG A 227 25.98 1.39 7.11
N ILE A 228 26.57 0.20 6.99
CA ILE A 228 26.41 -0.85 8.02
C ILE A 228 27.02 -0.42 9.35
N LYS A 229 28.15 0.33 9.32
CA LYS A 229 28.79 0.82 10.54
C LYS A 229 27.97 1.91 11.20
N ASP A 230 27.30 2.74 10.41
CA ASP A 230 26.53 3.89 10.90
C ASP A 230 25.17 3.48 11.46
N ALA A 231 24.53 2.43 10.90
CA ALA A 231 23.23 1.97 11.33
C ALA A 231 23.21 1.50 12.80
N ASP A 232 22.17 1.86 13.54
CA ASP A 232 21.96 1.46 14.94
C ASP A 232 21.44 0.03 15.06
N TYR A 233 20.64 -0.41 14.10
CA TYR A 233 20.00 -1.73 14.06
C TYR A 233 20.43 -2.47 12.79
N ARG A 234 21.14 -3.57 12.98
CA ARG A 234 21.72 -4.35 11.88
C ARG A 234 21.28 -5.80 11.95
N VAL A 235 20.96 -6.38 10.79
CA VAL A 235 20.76 -7.82 10.64
C VAL A 235 21.87 -8.36 9.77
N ILE A 236 22.65 -9.31 10.29
CA ILE A 236 23.72 -10.01 9.56
C ILE A 236 23.22 -11.39 9.18
N ILE A 237 23.22 -11.71 7.89
CA ILE A 237 22.74 -12.98 7.35
C ILE A 237 23.86 -13.64 6.57
N ALA A 238 24.34 -14.77 7.05
CA ALA A 238 25.33 -15.58 6.36
C ALA A 238 25.34 -17.03 6.85
N LYS A 239 25.84 -17.94 6.04
CA LYS A 239 26.28 -19.25 6.52
C LYS A 239 27.40 -19.07 7.54
N TYR A 240 27.52 -20.00 8.47
CA TYR A 240 28.51 -19.92 9.54
C TYR A 240 29.93 -19.68 9.00
N ASP A 241 30.30 -20.36 7.90
CA ASP A 241 31.62 -20.23 7.32
C ASP A 241 31.92 -18.85 6.73
N ASN A 242 30.88 -18.13 6.30
CA ASN A 242 30.96 -16.79 5.71
C ASN A 242 30.81 -15.67 6.74
N LEU A 243 30.57 -16.00 8.02
CA LEU A 243 30.50 -14.99 9.07
C LEU A 243 31.87 -14.33 9.33
N PRO A 244 31.92 -13.02 9.60
CA PRO A 244 33.11 -12.36 10.13
C PRO A 244 33.63 -13.04 11.42
N LYS A 245 34.97 -13.13 11.59
CA LYS A 245 35.61 -13.85 12.71
C LYS A 245 35.08 -13.46 14.09
N ASN A 246 34.86 -12.17 14.31
CA ASN A 246 34.34 -11.63 15.58
C ASN A 246 32.92 -12.10 15.91
N TYR A 247 32.13 -12.50 14.92
CA TYR A 247 30.81 -13.05 15.11
C TYR A 247 30.79 -14.56 15.20
N LYS A 248 31.69 -15.28 14.48
CA LYS A 248 31.84 -16.74 14.59
C LYS A 248 32.01 -17.21 16.01
N SER A 249 32.83 -16.51 16.81
CA SER A 249 33.09 -16.84 18.22
C SER A 249 31.86 -16.81 19.13
N LYS A 250 30.76 -16.23 18.67
CA LYS A 250 29.49 -16.19 19.43
C LYS A 250 28.63 -17.45 19.27
N PHE A 251 29.05 -18.38 18.40
CA PHE A 251 28.26 -19.59 18.09
C PHE A 251 29.10 -20.84 18.36
N SER A 252 28.40 -21.90 18.79
CA SER A 252 28.96 -23.27 18.86
C SER A 252 28.47 -24.02 17.64
N VAL A 253 29.38 -24.64 16.88
CA VAL A 253 29.05 -25.45 15.69
C VAL A 253 28.10 -26.59 16.05
N ASP A 254 28.32 -27.24 17.21
CA ASP A 254 27.45 -28.35 17.66
C ASP A 254 25.98 -27.91 17.86
N LYS A 255 25.77 -26.69 18.34
CA LYS A 255 24.41 -26.14 18.50
C LYS A 255 23.77 -25.75 17.18
N LEU A 256 24.54 -25.62 16.10
CA LEU A 256 24.06 -25.32 14.75
C LEU A 256 23.76 -26.58 13.91
N LYS A 257 24.17 -27.76 14.36
CA LYS A 257 23.86 -29.01 13.65
C LYS A 257 22.33 -29.15 13.46
N ASN A 258 21.89 -29.18 12.20
CA ASN A 258 20.47 -29.25 11.79
C ASN A 258 19.61 -28.09 12.35
N ARG A 259 20.21 -26.92 12.60
CA ARG A 259 19.52 -25.75 13.15
C ARG A 259 20.06 -24.47 12.56
N GLY A 260 19.16 -23.51 12.31
CA GLY A 260 19.49 -22.12 12.20
C GLY A 260 19.45 -21.42 13.56
N CYS A 261 20.16 -20.31 13.70
CA CYS A 261 20.22 -19.53 14.94
C CYS A 261 20.02 -18.05 14.64
N LEU A 262 19.12 -17.42 15.39
CA LEU A 262 18.99 -15.97 15.53
C LEU A 262 19.62 -15.57 16.87
N ARG A 263 20.61 -14.69 16.86
CA ARG A 263 21.29 -14.22 18.08
C ARG A 263 21.48 -12.72 18.06
N LEU A 264 20.96 -12.06 19.08
CA LEU A 264 21.16 -10.63 19.31
C LEU A 264 22.53 -10.40 19.98
N VAL A 265 23.25 -9.40 19.48
CA VAL A 265 24.52 -8.92 20.03
C VAL A 265 24.44 -7.40 20.18
N TYR A 266 24.79 -6.90 21.36
CA TYR A 266 24.89 -5.47 21.63
C TYR A 266 26.36 -5.10 21.83
N SER A 267 26.83 -4.11 21.09
CA SER A 267 28.19 -3.63 21.19
C SER A 267 28.30 -2.20 20.66
N LYS A 268 28.98 -1.32 21.41
CA LYS A 268 29.24 0.08 21.02
C LYS A 268 27.95 0.82 20.63
N ASN A 269 26.94 0.72 21.47
CA ASN A 269 25.60 1.31 21.26
C ASN A 269 24.86 0.86 19.96
N LYS A 270 25.26 -0.26 19.37
CA LYS A 270 24.66 -0.83 18.18
C LYS A 270 24.05 -2.20 18.48
N TYR A 271 22.86 -2.43 17.98
CA TYR A 271 22.14 -3.71 18.08
C TYR A 271 22.34 -4.51 16.79
N THR A 272 22.85 -5.71 16.90
CA THR A 272 23.12 -6.58 15.75
C THR A 272 22.43 -7.92 15.95
N LEU A 273 21.47 -8.24 15.10
CA LEU A 273 20.89 -9.56 15.01
C LEU A 273 21.70 -10.38 14.00
N ILE A 274 22.27 -11.49 14.43
CA ILE A 274 23.00 -12.39 13.57
C ILE A 274 22.11 -13.60 13.31
N ILE A 275 21.89 -13.91 12.03
CA ILE A 275 21.15 -15.08 11.56
C ILE A 275 22.13 -15.98 10.79
N THR A 276 22.32 -17.18 11.27
CA THR A 276 23.28 -18.12 10.68
C THR A 276 22.85 -19.57 10.80
N ALA A 277 23.38 -20.39 9.93
CA ALA A 277 23.26 -21.85 9.95
C ALA A 277 24.48 -22.48 9.27
N LEU A 278 24.64 -23.80 9.39
CA LEU A 278 25.67 -24.55 8.66
C LEU A 278 25.27 -24.82 7.21
N ASP A 279 23.97 -25.00 6.97
CA ASP A 279 23.40 -25.32 5.65
C ASP A 279 22.40 -24.27 5.17
N ASP A 280 22.10 -24.31 3.89
CA ASP A 280 21.25 -23.34 3.20
C ASP A 280 19.78 -23.41 3.65
N GLU A 281 19.27 -24.62 3.90
CA GLU A 281 17.88 -24.83 4.30
C GLU A 281 17.61 -24.22 5.68
N MET A 282 18.47 -24.50 6.64
CA MET A 282 18.31 -23.96 7.99
C MET A 282 18.56 -22.44 8.06
N LEU A 283 19.42 -21.90 7.19
CA LEU A 283 19.60 -20.45 7.06
C LEU A 283 18.30 -19.80 6.54
N GLN A 284 17.73 -20.30 5.47
CA GLN A 284 16.45 -19.81 4.92
C GLN A 284 15.32 -19.95 5.94
N LYS A 285 15.28 -21.05 6.67
CA LYS A 285 14.27 -21.28 7.70
C LYS A 285 14.39 -20.30 8.87
N ALA A 286 15.61 -20.00 9.31
CA ALA A 286 15.87 -19.02 10.34
C ALA A 286 15.47 -17.59 9.91
N THR A 287 15.72 -17.23 8.66
CA THR A 287 15.30 -15.92 8.13
C THR A 287 13.80 -15.83 7.91
N ARG A 288 13.12 -16.92 7.55
CA ARG A 288 11.64 -16.97 7.52
C ARG A 288 11.05 -16.79 8.93
N PHE A 289 11.74 -17.27 9.99
CA PHE A 289 11.34 -16.96 11.37
C PHE A 289 11.38 -15.45 11.62
N MET A 290 12.46 -14.77 11.21
CA MET A 290 12.55 -13.30 11.32
C MET A 290 11.47 -12.60 10.48
N ALA A 291 11.15 -13.12 9.30
CA ALA A 291 10.11 -12.56 8.42
C ALA A 291 8.68 -12.75 8.96
N ASN A 292 8.51 -13.53 10.02
CA ASN A 292 7.23 -13.75 10.70
C ASN A 292 7.12 -12.81 11.90
N THR A 293 6.35 -11.74 11.73
CA THR A 293 6.14 -10.68 12.75
C THR A 293 5.60 -11.25 14.06
N GLU A 294 4.66 -12.20 14.01
CA GLU A 294 4.06 -12.81 15.19
C GLU A 294 5.13 -13.54 16.03
N LEU A 295 5.93 -14.40 15.38
CA LEU A 295 6.99 -15.14 16.06
C LEU A 295 8.07 -14.22 16.65
N MET A 296 8.45 -13.17 15.92
CA MET A 296 9.44 -12.21 16.40
C MET A 296 8.92 -11.40 17.59
N THR A 297 7.66 -10.93 17.53
CA THR A 297 7.07 -10.13 18.61
C THR A 297 6.72 -10.93 19.86
N GLU A 298 6.62 -12.25 19.76
CA GLU A 298 6.44 -13.15 20.91
C GLU A 298 7.78 -13.59 21.56
N THR A 299 8.92 -13.44 20.85
CA THR A 299 10.21 -13.97 21.31
C THR A 299 10.91 -13.02 22.30
N LYS A 300 10.67 -13.21 23.59
CA LYS A 300 11.30 -12.50 24.72
C LYS A 300 12.62 -13.18 25.15
N LYS A 301 13.51 -13.46 24.21
CA LYS A 301 14.84 -14.05 24.42
C LYS A 301 15.85 -13.43 23.45
N PRO A 302 17.13 -13.33 23.82
CA PRO A 302 18.17 -12.79 22.90
C PRO A 302 18.64 -13.81 21.88
N VAL A 303 18.27 -15.09 22.03
CA VAL A 303 18.70 -16.19 21.14
C VAL A 303 17.52 -17.11 20.85
N LYS A 304 17.37 -17.47 19.59
CA LYS A 304 16.41 -18.47 19.11
C LYS A 304 17.11 -19.46 18.17
N TYR A 305 16.94 -20.73 18.44
CA TYR A 305 17.31 -21.82 17.52
C TYR A 305 16.08 -22.28 16.76
N VAL A 306 16.24 -22.45 15.45
CA VAL A 306 15.19 -22.88 14.51
C VAL A 306 15.61 -24.22 13.92
N SER A 307 14.77 -25.24 14.06
CA SER A 307 15.00 -26.59 13.51
C SER A 307 13.99 -26.91 12.41
N SER A 308 14.13 -28.07 11.77
CA SER A 308 13.16 -28.55 10.78
C SER A 308 11.73 -28.60 11.33
N LYS A 309 11.55 -28.87 12.63
CA LYS A 309 10.24 -28.92 13.32
C LYS A 309 9.66 -27.55 13.70
N THR A 310 10.44 -26.46 13.58
CA THR A 310 9.95 -25.13 13.95
C THR A 310 9.00 -24.63 12.87
N ALA A 311 7.76 -24.29 13.22
CA ALA A 311 6.85 -23.60 12.31
C ALA A 311 7.36 -22.17 12.11
N THR A 312 7.56 -21.73 10.86
CA THR A 312 8.09 -20.41 10.52
C THR A 312 7.17 -19.65 9.57
N TYR A 313 6.22 -20.33 8.94
CA TYR A 313 5.26 -19.70 8.05
C TYR A 313 4.19 -18.94 8.83
N MET A 314 3.81 -17.79 8.32
CA MET A 314 2.63 -17.08 8.77
C MET A 314 1.37 -17.84 8.35
N SER A 315 0.27 -17.64 9.09
CA SER A 315 -1.04 -18.13 8.66
C SER A 315 -1.36 -17.62 7.26
N SER A 316 -1.82 -18.51 6.38
CA SER A 316 -2.25 -18.09 5.05
C SER A 316 -3.52 -17.25 5.19
N LEU A 317 -3.45 -15.99 4.85
CA LEU A 317 -4.63 -15.14 4.72
C LEU A 317 -5.38 -15.56 3.45
N HIS A 318 -6.34 -16.44 3.59
CA HIS A 318 -7.22 -16.79 2.48
C HIS A 318 -8.21 -15.65 2.25
N TYR A 319 -8.17 -15.07 1.05
CA TYR A 319 -9.14 -14.08 0.65
C TYR A 319 -10.41 -14.78 0.16
N ASP A 320 -11.47 -14.70 0.96
CA ASP A 320 -12.80 -15.24 0.64
C ASP A 320 -13.76 -14.23 -0.01
N GLY A 321 -13.28 -13.01 -0.20
CA GLY A 321 -14.07 -11.89 -0.75
C GLY A 321 -14.90 -11.15 0.28
N SER A 322 -14.94 -11.59 1.52
CA SER A 322 -15.75 -10.98 2.58
C SER A 322 -14.90 -10.10 3.50
N TYR A 323 -15.36 -8.88 3.75
CA TYR A 323 -14.78 -7.97 4.74
C TYR A 323 -15.85 -7.47 5.68
N GLN A 324 -15.51 -7.38 6.96
CA GLN A 324 -16.29 -6.66 7.94
C GLN A 324 -16.01 -5.15 7.76
N LEU A 325 -17.06 -4.33 7.69
CA LEU A 325 -16.88 -2.89 7.48
C LEU A 325 -16.32 -2.20 8.72
N THR A 326 -16.75 -2.62 9.90
CA THR A 326 -16.32 -2.06 11.18
C THR A 326 -16.26 -3.13 12.26
N ASN A 327 -15.23 -3.11 13.09
CA ASN A 327 -15.08 -4.03 14.22
C ASN A 327 -15.76 -3.53 15.51
N GLN A 328 -16.10 -2.23 15.57
CA GLN A 328 -16.63 -1.57 16.76
C GLN A 328 -18.03 -0.97 16.54
N GLY A 329 -18.52 -1.00 15.29
CA GLY A 329 -19.67 -0.21 14.87
C GLY A 329 -19.32 1.25 14.65
N ALA A 330 -20.25 2.00 14.05
CA ALA A 330 -20.13 3.45 13.87
C ALA A 330 -21.47 4.09 14.21
N THR A 331 -21.50 5.04 15.14
CA THR A 331 -22.71 5.77 15.52
C THR A 331 -22.56 7.23 15.11
N LEU A 332 -23.54 7.74 14.39
CA LEU A 332 -23.64 9.09 13.89
C LEU A 332 -24.80 9.79 14.60
N THR A 333 -24.56 10.93 15.19
CA THR A 333 -25.52 11.62 16.08
C THR A 333 -25.72 13.06 15.63
N GLY A 334 -26.94 13.50 15.58
CA GLY A 334 -27.33 14.85 15.18
C GLY A 334 -28.40 14.84 14.10
N SER A 335 -29.03 15.98 13.86
CA SER A 335 -29.92 16.21 12.73
C SER A 335 -29.11 16.60 11.49
N GLY A 336 -29.64 16.34 10.31
CA GLY A 336 -29.03 16.67 9.04
C GLY A 336 -28.22 15.55 8.45
N HIS A 337 -27.22 15.90 7.64
CA HIS A 337 -26.39 14.95 6.89
C HIS A 337 -25.18 14.50 7.72
N HIS A 338 -25.03 13.19 7.86
CA HIS A 338 -23.91 12.54 8.54
C HIS A 338 -23.37 11.40 7.70
N GLU A 339 -22.06 11.21 7.64
CA GLU A 339 -21.46 10.16 6.82
C GLU A 339 -20.30 9.46 7.51
N GLU A 340 -20.10 8.18 7.17
CA GLU A 340 -18.97 7.37 7.59
C GLU A 340 -18.38 6.66 6.38
N THR A 341 -17.04 6.70 6.26
CA THR A 341 -16.31 6.13 5.12
C THR A 341 -15.55 4.89 5.56
N PHE A 342 -15.67 3.82 4.78
CA PHE A 342 -14.99 2.55 5.00
C PHE A 342 -14.07 2.25 3.83
N PHE A 343 -12.80 1.94 4.14
CA PHE A 343 -11.80 1.57 3.16
C PHE A 343 -11.67 0.05 3.07
N VAL A 344 -11.82 -0.48 1.88
CA VAL A 344 -11.66 -1.90 1.61
C VAL A 344 -10.52 -2.09 0.63
N ALA A 345 -9.41 -2.64 1.13
CA ALA A 345 -8.23 -2.92 0.34
C ALA A 345 -8.28 -4.33 -0.24
N LEU A 346 -8.28 -4.45 -1.56
CA LEU A 346 -8.08 -5.72 -2.24
C LEU A 346 -6.63 -6.18 -2.15
N PRO A 347 -6.37 -7.50 -2.15
CA PRO A 347 -5.02 -8.00 -2.40
C PRO A 347 -4.42 -7.40 -3.66
N ALA A 348 -3.10 -7.14 -3.67
CA ALA A 348 -2.42 -6.49 -4.80
C ALA A 348 -2.67 -7.19 -6.14
N SER A 349 -2.79 -8.53 -6.13
CA SER A 349 -3.04 -9.35 -7.31
C SER A 349 -4.49 -9.35 -7.79
N GLN A 350 -5.40 -8.66 -7.09
CA GLN A 350 -6.83 -8.66 -7.39
C GLN A 350 -7.30 -7.30 -7.89
N SER A 351 -8.21 -7.32 -8.84
CA SER A 351 -9.01 -6.17 -9.24
C SER A 351 -10.49 -6.47 -9.05
N ASN A 352 -11.27 -5.44 -8.83
CA ASN A 352 -12.70 -5.58 -8.65
C ASN A 352 -13.39 -6.15 -9.89
N SER A 353 -14.41 -6.97 -9.67
CA SER A 353 -15.23 -7.56 -10.71
C SER A 353 -16.72 -7.29 -10.45
N TYR A 354 -17.53 -7.42 -11.51
CA TYR A 354 -18.97 -7.26 -11.40
C TYR A 354 -19.59 -8.27 -10.42
N GLY A 355 -20.53 -7.80 -9.60
CA GLY A 355 -21.29 -8.62 -8.65
C GLY A 355 -20.82 -8.51 -7.20
N SER A 356 -20.01 -7.50 -6.87
CA SER A 356 -19.71 -7.12 -5.48
C SER A 356 -20.97 -6.57 -4.80
N LYS A 357 -21.08 -6.77 -3.47
CA LYS A 357 -22.24 -6.37 -2.66
C LYS A 357 -21.81 -5.82 -1.32
N VAL A 358 -22.56 -4.87 -0.80
CA VAL A 358 -22.48 -4.49 0.61
C VAL A 358 -23.79 -4.88 1.30
N LYS A 359 -23.67 -5.50 2.46
CA LYS A 359 -24.78 -5.75 3.38
C LYS A 359 -24.56 -4.84 4.58
N LEU A 360 -25.43 -3.87 4.77
CA LEU A 360 -25.44 -2.98 5.92
C LEU A 360 -26.44 -3.51 6.95
N SER A 361 -26.04 -3.57 8.20
CA SER A 361 -26.90 -3.77 9.35
C SER A 361 -26.96 -2.46 10.11
N LEU A 362 -28.13 -1.85 10.16
CA LEU A 362 -28.35 -0.50 10.67
C LEU A 362 -29.28 -0.51 11.88
N LYS A 363 -29.09 0.50 12.75
CA LYS A 363 -30.07 0.93 13.77
C LYS A 363 -30.17 2.44 13.74
N TYR A 364 -31.34 2.97 14.05
CA TYR A 364 -31.54 4.42 14.09
C TYR A 364 -32.68 4.82 15.01
N SER A 365 -32.71 6.10 15.35
CA SER A 365 -33.73 6.69 16.21
C SER A 365 -35.17 6.47 15.70
N LYS A 366 -36.09 6.16 16.61
CA LYS A 366 -37.53 6.07 16.30
C LYS A 366 -38.23 7.43 16.25
N ASN A 367 -37.54 8.50 16.65
CA ASN A 367 -38.04 9.87 16.63
C ASN A 367 -37.70 10.65 15.34
N LEU A 368 -37.37 9.92 14.26
CA LEU A 368 -37.10 10.50 12.95
C LEU A 368 -38.39 10.84 12.19
N ASN A 369 -38.32 11.89 11.39
CA ASN A 369 -39.25 12.13 10.30
C ASN A 369 -38.97 11.17 9.15
N PHE A 370 -39.60 10.02 9.16
CA PHE A 370 -39.39 8.97 8.15
C PHE A 370 -39.81 9.34 6.73
N ASN A 371 -40.46 10.48 6.53
CA ASN A 371 -40.74 10.99 5.18
C ASN A 371 -39.50 11.54 4.49
N ASN A 372 -38.56 12.10 5.28
CA ASN A 372 -37.40 12.84 4.81
C ASN A 372 -36.06 12.21 5.23
N SER A 373 -36.10 11.16 6.08
CA SER A 373 -34.85 10.52 6.57
C SER A 373 -34.41 9.37 5.68
N LEU A 374 -33.17 9.38 5.25
CA LEU A 374 -32.60 8.48 4.25
C LEU A 374 -31.25 7.89 4.74
N ALA A 375 -30.95 6.69 4.27
CA ALA A 375 -29.59 6.13 4.24
C ALA A 375 -29.13 6.04 2.78
N THR A 376 -27.98 6.62 2.46
CA THR A 376 -27.45 6.66 1.10
C THR A 376 -26.05 6.01 1.07
N VAL A 377 -25.81 5.16 0.09
CA VAL A 377 -24.50 4.51 -0.10
C VAL A 377 -23.80 5.13 -1.30
N TYR A 378 -22.58 5.55 -1.08
CA TYR A 378 -21.68 6.09 -2.10
C TYR A 378 -20.49 5.18 -2.31
N ILE A 379 -19.98 5.18 -3.53
CA ILE A 379 -18.74 4.50 -3.91
C ILE A 379 -17.92 5.44 -4.77
N ASN A 380 -16.69 5.71 -4.34
CA ASN A 380 -15.82 6.67 -5.03
C ASN A 380 -16.57 7.98 -5.33
N ASN A 381 -17.28 8.52 -4.34
CA ASN A 381 -18.12 9.73 -4.43
C ASN A 381 -19.33 9.65 -5.39
N ARG A 382 -19.68 8.46 -5.92
CA ARG A 382 -20.90 8.26 -6.71
C ARG A 382 -21.98 7.63 -5.85
N ASN A 383 -23.16 8.25 -5.79
CA ASN A 383 -24.35 7.64 -5.20
C ASN A 383 -24.73 6.39 -5.99
N ILE A 384 -24.84 5.25 -5.28
CA ILE A 384 -25.25 3.97 -5.87
C ILE A 384 -26.64 3.55 -5.45
N GLY A 385 -27.19 4.15 -4.42
CA GLY A 385 -28.54 3.90 -3.95
C GLY A 385 -28.84 4.65 -2.66
N SER A 386 -30.08 5.11 -2.57
CA SER A 386 -30.66 5.68 -1.35
C SER A 386 -31.82 4.83 -0.88
N TYR A 387 -31.96 4.70 0.41
CA TYR A 387 -33.01 3.93 1.07
C TYR A 387 -33.74 4.80 2.09
N LYS A 388 -35.05 4.84 2.00
CA LYS A 388 -35.89 5.56 2.96
C LYS A 388 -35.96 4.79 4.26
N LEU A 389 -35.60 5.40 5.37
CA LEU A 389 -35.69 4.78 6.69
C LEU A 389 -37.15 4.62 7.09
N THR A 390 -37.46 3.60 7.91
CA THR A 390 -38.81 3.31 8.38
C THR A 390 -38.83 3.07 9.88
N LYS A 391 -39.96 3.38 10.53
CA LYS A 391 -40.09 3.19 11.98
C LYS A 391 -40.01 1.72 12.37
N ASP A 392 -40.55 0.84 11.55
CA ASP A 392 -40.64 -0.60 11.85
C ASP A 392 -39.28 -1.29 11.82
N ASN A 393 -38.35 -0.78 10.98
CA ASN A 393 -37.01 -1.35 10.84
C ASN A 393 -35.96 -0.68 11.76
N ALA A 394 -36.33 0.32 12.55
CA ALA A 394 -35.39 1.16 13.29
C ALA A 394 -34.43 0.40 14.23
N ASP A 395 -34.87 -0.72 14.80
CA ASP A 395 -34.07 -1.55 15.73
C ASP A 395 -33.15 -2.54 14.99
N ASN A 396 -33.48 -2.93 13.76
CA ASN A 396 -32.68 -3.87 12.96
C ASN A 396 -33.05 -3.75 11.48
N ASP A 397 -32.33 -2.92 10.75
CA ASP A 397 -32.54 -2.71 9.33
C ASP A 397 -31.39 -3.33 8.53
N GLU A 398 -31.70 -4.17 7.57
CA GLU A 398 -30.72 -4.85 6.71
C GLU A 398 -30.86 -4.41 5.27
N LEU A 399 -29.88 -3.67 4.77
CA LEU A 399 -29.83 -3.17 3.40
C LEU A 399 -28.75 -3.87 2.59
N THR A 400 -29.06 -4.20 1.34
CA THR A 400 -28.09 -4.79 0.42
C THR A 400 -28.00 -3.99 -0.86
N PHE A 401 -26.78 -3.56 -1.22
CA PHE A 401 -26.50 -2.82 -2.45
C PHE A 401 -25.48 -3.57 -3.31
N ASN A 402 -25.64 -3.52 -4.63
CA ASN A 402 -24.61 -4.00 -5.56
C ASN A 402 -23.58 -2.90 -5.80
N ILE A 403 -22.30 -3.23 -5.65
CA ILE A 403 -21.24 -2.21 -5.56
C ILE A 403 -20.05 -2.46 -6.50
N PRO A 404 -19.33 -1.41 -6.95
CA PRO A 404 -18.01 -1.53 -7.57
C PRO A 404 -16.81 -1.38 -6.64
N ASN A 405 -16.58 -0.41 -5.75
CA ASN A 405 -15.41 -0.27 -4.81
C ASN A 405 -15.63 0.85 -3.79
N ASN A 406 -14.81 0.97 -2.73
CA ASN A 406 -14.80 1.95 -1.62
C ASN A 406 -16.17 2.51 -1.21
N ILE A 407 -16.54 2.33 0.06
CA ILE A 407 -17.90 2.58 0.52
C ILE A 407 -17.93 3.75 1.47
N ARG A 408 -18.82 4.71 1.22
CA ARG A 408 -19.25 5.71 2.16
C ARG A 408 -20.75 5.56 2.40
N VAL A 409 -21.14 5.48 3.66
CA VAL A 409 -22.55 5.43 4.08
C VAL A 409 -22.93 6.76 4.69
N ALA A 410 -23.91 7.43 4.13
CA ALA A 410 -24.43 8.68 4.61
C ALA A 410 -25.85 8.52 5.13
N PHE A 411 -26.21 9.27 6.16
CA PHE A 411 -27.53 9.38 6.71
C PHE A 411 -27.99 10.83 6.67
N ASP A 412 -29.16 11.07 6.13
CA ASP A 412 -29.87 12.32 6.27
C ASP A 412 -30.95 12.11 7.33
N LEU A 413 -30.74 12.67 8.53
CA LEU A 413 -31.58 12.47 9.72
C LEU A 413 -32.37 13.73 10.02
N GLU A 414 -33.68 13.67 9.86
CA GLU A 414 -34.58 14.75 10.22
C GLU A 414 -35.40 14.34 11.47
N PRO A 415 -35.43 15.15 12.55
CA PRO A 415 -36.24 14.83 13.73
C PRO A 415 -37.74 14.99 13.40
N SER A 416 -38.57 14.15 14.01
CA SER A 416 -40.04 14.17 13.80
C SER A 416 -40.71 15.42 14.30
N GLN A 417 -40.12 16.10 15.30
CA GLN A 417 -40.61 17.38 15.85
C GLN A 417 -39.42 18.30 16.13
N ILE A 418 -39.49 19.52 15.62
CA ILE A 418 -38.58 20.61 16.01
C ILE A 418 -39.24 21.31 17.21
N THR A 419 -39.07 20.75 18.41
CA THR A 419 -39.51 21.43 19.63
C THR A 419 -38.38 22.34 20.13
N LYS A 420 -38.75 23.57 20.49
CA LYS A 420 -37.84 24.55 21.14
C LYS A 420 -37.44 24.16 22.56
N SER A 421 -37.80 22.98 23.04
CA SER A 421 -37.50 22.52 24.41
C SER A 421 -36.26 21.65 24.43
N ASP A 422 -35.37 21.84 25.40
CA ASP A 422 -34.10 21.13 25.61
C ASP A 422 -34.22 19.60 25.80
N ASN A 423 -35.42 19.03 25.71
CA ASN A 423 -35.70 17.61 25.95
C ASN A 423 -35.98 16.79 24.66
N SER A 424 -35.71 17.30 23.46
CA SER A 424 -35.83 16.50 22.25
C SER A 424 -34.65 15.53 22.15
N GLU A 425 -34.92 14.22 22.12
CA GLU A 425 -33.87 13.20 21.84
C GLU A 425 -33.17 13.49 20.55
N THR A 426 -31.85 13.64 20.60
CA THR A 426 -31.01 13.89 19.43
C THR A 426 -31.14 12.72 18.46
N PRO A 427 -31.45 12.93 17.18
CA PRO A 427 -31.46 11.87 16.17
C PRO A 427 -30.11 11.18 16.08
N TRP A 428 -30.13 9.89 15.83
CA TRP A 428 -28.93 9.10 15.63
C TRP A 428 -29.17 7.95 14.65
N ALA A 429 -28.09 7.48 14.00
CA ALA A 429 -28.03 6.26 13.24
C ALA A 429 -26.72 5.52 13.52
N ALA A 430 -26.77 4.20 13.48
CA ALA A 430 -25.61 3.35 13.74
C ALA A 430 -25.45 2.30 12.65
N ILE A 431 -24.19 2.06 12.26
CA ILE A 431 -23.75 0.97 11.40
C ILE A 431 -23.20 -0.11 12.31
N ASN A 432 -23.83 -1.26 12.35
CA ASN A 432 -23.49 -2.34 13.27
C ASN A 432 -22.29 -3.15 12.77
N THR A 433 -21.63 -3.86 13.69
CA THR A 433 -20.50 -4.76 13.42
C THR A 433 -20.83 -5.91 12.46
N ASN A 434 -22.09 -6.27 12.30
CA ASN A 434 -22.55 -7.26 11.32
C ASN A 434 -22.53 -6.78 9.87
N SER A 435 -22.26 -5.48 9.64
CA SER A 435 -22.17 -4.91 8.31
C SER A 435 -20.93 -5.46 7.59
N LYS A 436 -21.15 -6.02 6.40
CA LYS A 436 -20.10 -6.69 5.61
C LYS A 436 -20.13 -6.23 4.16
N ILE A 437 -18.95 -6.20 3.58
CA ILE A 437 -18.81 -6.08 2.13
C ILE A 437 -18.34 -7.42 1.57
N PHE A 438 -18.94 -7.82 0.47
CA PHE A 438 -18.49 -8.92 -0.34
C PHE A 438 -17.97 -8.38 -1.67
N VAL A 439 -16.65 -8.43 -1.87
CA VAL A 439 -16.01 -7.93 -3.09
C VAL A 439 -15.67 -9.10 -3.98
N LYS A 440 -16.38 -9.20 -5.10
CA LYS A 440 -16.02 -10.12 -6.16
C LYS A 440 -14.83 -9.57 -6.92
N SER A 441 -13.78 -10.35 -7.04
CA SER A 441 -12.54 -9.92 -7.67
C SER A 441 -12.05 -10.88 -8.74
N ILE A 442 -11.22 -10.38 -9.63
CA ILE A 442 -10.47 -11.15 -10.64
C ILE A 442 -8.98 -10.86 -10.48
N GLU A 443 -8.15 -11.85 -10.81
CA GLU A 443 -6.70 -11.66 -10.79
C GLU A 443 -6.26 -10.64 -11.85
N LYS A 444 -5.37 -9.73 -11.47
CA LYS A 444 -4.68 -8.84 -12.40
C LYS A 444 -3.65 -9.65 -13.17
N ASN A 445 -3.86 -9.79 -14.47
CA ASN A 445 -3.00 -10.55 -15.35
C ASN A 445 -2.31 -9.70 -16.44
N ASP A 446 -2.61 -8.39 -16.47
CA ASP A 446 -2.01 -7.48 -17.43
C ASP A 446 -0.53 -7.27 -17.13
N ILE A 447 0.32 -7.45 -18.13
CA ILE A 447 1.77 -7.26 -18.03
C ILE A 447 2.07 -5.77 -18.28
N LEU A 448 1.73 -4.94 -17.29
CA LEU A 448 1.92 -3.49 -17.30
C LEU A 448 2.49 -3.05 -15.94
N PHE A 449 3.32 -2.01 -15.94
CA PHE A 449 3.86 -1.45 -14.71
C PHE A 449 2.77 -0.89 -13.79
N SER A 450 1.66 -0.40 -14.31
CA SER A 450 0.48 -0.02 -13.49
C SER A 450 -0.09 -1.16 -12.65
N ASN A 451 0.21 -2.41 -12.98
CA ASN A 451 -0.17 -3.61 -12.20
C ASN A 451 1.00 -4.23 -11.42
N TYR A 452 2.22 -3.70 -11.57
CA TYR A 452 3.36 -4.17 -10.79
C TYR A 452 3.19 -3.81 -9.29
N PRO A 453 3.54 -4.68 -8.34
CA PRO A 453 4.18 -5.98 -8.50
C PRO A 453 3.22 -7.19 -8.52
N SER A 454 1.94 -7.01 -8.87
CA SER A 454 0.90 -8.05 -8.74
C SER A 454 1.20 -9.37 -9.45
N LEU A 455 1.96 -9.36 -10.54
CA LEU A 455 2.40 -10.59 -11.23
C LEU A 455 3.32 -11.47 -10.37
N PHE A 456 4.07 -10.86 -9.46
CA PHE A 456 5.03 -11.52 -8.57
C PHE A 456 4.44 -11.88 -7.21
N ILE A 457 3.17 -11.54 -6.99
CA ILE A 457 2.42 -11.80 -5.76
C ILE A 457 1.13 -12.52 -6.09
N ARG A 458 0.90 -13.67 -5.42
CA ARG A 458 -0.32 -14.45 -5.50
C ARG A 458 -0.71 -14.88 -4.09
N ASN A 459 -2.01 -14.91 -3.78
CA ASN A 459 -2.50 -15.33 -2.46
C ASN A 459 -1.78 -14.61 -1.30
N ASN A 460 -1.54 -13.30 -1.45
CA ASN A 460 -0.84 -12.47 -0.48
C ASN A 460 0.62 -12.89 -0.16
N THR A 461 1.25 -13.69 -1.00
CA THR A 461 2.66 -14.09 -0.88
C THR A 461 3.38 -14.04 -2.22
N TYR A 462 4.69 -14.25 -2.20
CA TYR A 462 5.49 -14.32 -3.43
C TYR A 462 5.05 -15.51 -4.28
N SER A 463 4.94 -15.32 -5.58
CA SER A 463 4.48 -16.35 -6.51
C SER A 463 5.66 -17.06 -7.18
N ASN A 464 6.34 -17.99 -6.50
CA ASN A 464 7.51 -18.70 -6.99
C ASN A 464 8.43 -17.81 -7.84
N LEU A 465 9.35 -17.13 -7.20
CA LEU A 465 10.25 -16.16 -7.85
C LEU A 465 11.61 -16.80 -8.12
N ALA A 466 12.03 -16.82 -9.38
CA ALA A 466 13.40 -17.13 -9.79
C ALA A 466 14.11 -15.81 -10.12
N VAL A 467 15.15 -15.47 -9.37
CA VAL A 467 15.92 -14.23 -9.51
C VAL A 467 17.28 -14.53 -10.08
N VAL A 468 17.53 -14.14 -11.34
CA VAL A 468 18.82 -14.32 -11.98
C VAL A 468 19.64 -13.05 -11.83
N LYS A 469 20.68 -13.12 -11.01
CA LYS A 469 21.51 -12.00 -10.59
C LYS A 469 22.87 -11.93 -11.32
N PRO A 470 23.58 -10.79 -11.22
CA PRO A 470 24.97 -10.70 -11.66
C PRO A 470 25.85 -11.76 -10.98
N ARG A 471 26.81 -12.33 -11.72
CA ARG A 471 27.80 -13.25 -11.15
C ARG A 471 28.64 -12.58 -10.04
N LYS A 472 29.02 -11.32 -10.25
CA LYS A 472 29.66 -10.47 -9.25
C LYS A 472 28.77 -9.26 -9.00
N MET A 473 28.23 -9.14 -7.79
CA MET A 473 27.38 -8.01 -7.43
C MET A 473 28.20 -6.81 -6.96
N THR A 474 27.83 -5.64 -7.44
CA THR A 474 28.30 -4.34 -6.97
C THR A 474 27.32 -3.75 -5.95
N THR A 475 27.70 -2.66 -5.27
CA THR A 475 26.79 -1.93 -4.37
C THR A 475 25.51 -1.49 -5.09
N ASN A 476 25.61 -1.05 -6.35
CA ASN A 476 24.46 -0.68 -7.16
C ASN A 476 23.48 -1.85 -7.41
N ASP A 477 24.02 -3.06 -7.60
CA ASP A 477 23.19 -4.26 -7.79
C ASP A 477 22.44 -4.64 -6.50
N PHE A 478 23.07 -4.48 -5.32
CA PHE A 478 22.40 -4.64 -4.02
C PHE A 478 21.32 -3.59 -3.79
N GLU A 479 21.56 -2.35 -4.17
CA GLU A 479 20.57 -1.28 -4.10
C GLU A 479 19.39 -1.55 -5.05
N ALA A 480 19.67 -1.99 -6.28
CA ALA A 480 18.64 -2.36 -7.25
C ALA A 480 17.78 -3.54 -6.76
N LEU A 481 18.43 -4.55 -6.18
CA LEU A 481 17.74 -5.66 -5.53
C LEU A 481 16.85 -5.17 -4.39
N SER A 482 17.37 -4.29 -3.54
CA SER A 482 16.60 -3.70 -2.43
C SER A 482 15.40 -2.91 -2.93
N ASN A 483 15.54 -2.12 -3.99
CA ASN A 483 14.43 -1.38 -4.61
C ASN A 483 13.30 -2.32 -5.06
N ILE A 484 13.62 -3.39 -5.76
CA ILE A 484 12.65 -4.37 -6.25
C ILE A 484 11.90 -5.05 -5.09
N PHE A 485 12.64 -5.54 -4.10
CA PHE A 485 12.06 -6.36 -3.04
C PHE A 485 11.44 -5.57 -1.87
N ASN A 486 11.77 -4.29 -1.69
CA ASN A 486 11.01 -3.43 -0.79
C ASN A 486 9.55 -3.35 -1.26
N LEU A 487 9.30 -3.05 -2.53
CA LEU A 487 7.93 -2.96 -3.05
C LEU A 487 7.20 -4.30 -3.02
N ILE A 488 7.85 -5.38 -3.45
CA ILE A 488 7.25 -6.72 -3.39
C ILE A 488 6.88 -7.07 -1.94
N GLY A 489 7.75 -6.74 -0.98
CA GLY A 489 7.53 -7.01 0.44
C GLY A 489 6.38 -6.24 1.06
N ILE A 490 6.16 -4.98 0.66
CA ILE A 490 5.00 -4.16 1.11
C ILE A 490 3.69 -4.90 0.81
N TYR A 491 3.60 -5.56 -0.34
CA TYR A 491 2.39 -6.27 -0.76
C TYR A 491 2.33 -7.73 -0.33
N ALA A 492 3.45 -8.35 0.07
CA ALA A 492 3.47 -9.72 0.54
C ALA A 492 3.03 -9.79 2.01
N LYS A 493 1.76 -10.10 2.27
CA LYS A 493 1.20 -10.23 3.64
C LYS A 493 1.58 -11.53 4.34
N SER A 494 2.13 -12.51 3.62
CA SER A 494 2.58 -13.80 4.12
C SER A 494 4.00 -14.11 3.62
N ASN A 495 4.72 -14.98 4.32
CA ASN A 495 6.07 -15.45 3.97
C ASN A 495 6.10 -16.87 3.41
N THR A 496 4.95 -17.40 2.93
CA THR A 496 4.80 -18.81 2.51
C THR A 496 5.33 -19.09 1.11
N GLY A 497 5.52 -18.08 0.27
CA GLY A 497 6.00 -18.26 -1.10
C GLY A 497 7.50 -18.62 -1.19
N LYS A 498 8.02 -18.72 -2.41
CA LYS A 498 9.39 -19.12 -2.71
C LYS A 498 10.13 -18.01 -3.47
N ILE A 499 11.34 -17.68 -3.02
CA ILE A 499 12.28 -16.77 -3.69
C ILE A 499 13.61 -17.49 -3.78
N GLU A 500 14.07 -17.75 -4.99
CA GLU A 500 15.36 -18.43 -5.24
C GLU A 500 16.23 -17.58 -6.15
N PHE A 501 17.50 -17.47 -5.79
CA PHE A 501 18.51 -16.76 -6.56
C PHE A 501 19.35 -17.71 -7.38
N TYR A 502 19.81 -17.23 -8.52
CA TYR A 502 20.66 -17.95 -9.45
C TYR A 502 21.73 -17.04 -10.01
N SER A 503 22.99 -17.46 -9.94
CA SER A 503 24.14 -16.75 -10.55
C SER A 503 24.29 -17.05 -12.03
N GLN A 504 23.54 -18.02 -12.56
CA GLN A 504 23.46 -18.43 -13.95
C GLN A 504 22.00 -18.68 -14.31
N GLN A 505 21.69 -18.80 -15.59
CA GLN A 505 20.35 -19.17 -16.04
C GLN A 505 19.96 -20.55 -15.44
N PRO A 506 18.86 -20.63 -14.71
CA PRO A 506 18.37 -21.92 -14.18
C PRO A 506 17.85 -22.83 -15.32
N ASP A 507 17.56 -24.06 -14.99
CA ASP A 507 16.99 -25.02 -15.92
C ASP A 507 15.58 -24.62 -16.41
N ASP A 508 15.16 -25.22 -17.52
CA ASP A 508 13.89 -24.90 -18.17
C ASP A 508 12.68 -25.23 -17.27
N GLU A 509 12.76 -26.22 -16.42
CA GLU A 509 11.68 -26.58 -15.52
C GLU A 509 11.46 -25.49 -14.46
N THR A 510 12.53 -25.01 -13.86
CA THR A 510 12.52 -23.87 -12.93
C THR A 510 11.94 -22.64 -13.60
N LEU A 511 12.40 -22.31 -14.83
CA LEU A 511 11.93 -21.15 -15.58
C LEU A 511 10.44 -21.26 -15.97
N LYS A 512 9.96 -22.44 -16.32
CA LYS A 512 8.54 -22.69 -16.63
C LYS A 512 7.63 -22.54 -15.40
N ASN A 513 8.14 -22.89 -14.22
CA ASN A 513 7.36 -22.91 -12.99
C ASN A 513 7.43 -21.62 -12.18
N SER A 514 8.25 -20.64 -12.59
CA SER A 514 8.51 -19.39 -11.86
C SER A 514 8.11 -18.13 -12.63
N ASN A 515 7.75 -17.08 -11.91
CA ASN A 515 7.90 -15.72 -12.43
C ASN A 515 9.38 -15.33 -12.28
N VAL A 516 9.94 -14.70 -13.29
CA VAL A 516 11.39 -14.50 -13.39
C VAL A 516 11.75 -13.03 -13.22
N ILE A 517 12.75 -12.75 -12.39
CA ILE A 517 13.37 -11.43 -12.28
C ILE A 517 14.82 -11.55 -12.76
N VAL A 518 15.20 -10.81 -13.77
CA VAL A 518 16.55 -10.79 -14.33
C VAL A 518 17.17 -9.44 -14.05
N LEU A 519 18.28 -9.42 -13.32
CA LEU A 519 18.94 -8.21 -12.85
C LEU A 519 20.38 -8.13 -13.30
N GLY A 520 20.84 -6.95 -13.75
CA GLY A 520 22.25 -6.67 -13.98
C GLY A 520 22.58 -6.26 -15.40
N THR A 521 23.86 -6.34 -15.76
CA THR A 521 24.38 -5.99 -17.10
C THR A 521 24.63 -7.24 -17.94
N PRO A 522 24.66 -7.16 -19.27
CA PRO A 522 24.99 -8.31 -20.13
C PRO A 522 26.35 -8.92 -19.87
N SER A 523 27.32 -8.15 -19.35
CA SER A 523 28.67 -8.64 -19.02
C SER A 523 28.68 -9.53 -17.76
N GLN A 524 27.77 -9.30 -16.82
CA GLN A 524 27.69 -10.00 -15.54
C GLN A 524 26.55 -11.02 -15.46
N ASN A 525 25.57 -10.92 -16.36
CA ASN A 525 24.41 -11.83 -16.41
C ASN A 525 24.20 -12.33 -17.85
N SER A 526 24.57 -13.59 -18.10
CA SER A 526 24.47 -14.22 -19.43
C SER A 526 23.02 -14.37 -19.91
N MET A 527 22.05 -14.49 -18.99
CA MET A 527 20.64 -14.62 -19.36
C MET A 527 20.13 -13.37 -20.10
N ILE A 528 20.67 -12.17 -19.79
CA ILE A 528 20.33 -10.95 -20.54
C ILE A 528 20.74 -11.06 -22.00
N LYS A 529 21.90 -11.67 -22.27
CA LYS A 529 22.35 -11.91 -23.67
C LYS A 529 21.41 -12.89 -24.37
N ASN A 530 21.01 -13.95 -23.69
CA ASN A 530 20.10 -14.97 -24.23
C ASN A 530 18.69 -14.42 -24.51
N LEU A 531 18.29 -13.39 -23.77
CA LEU A 531 17.00 -12.73 -23.91
C LEU A 531 16.99 -11.54 -24.87
N ASN A 532 18.14 -11.16 -25.43
CA ASN A 532 18.26 -9.89 -26.16
C ASN A 532 17.21 -9.72 -27.28
N ASP A 533 16.92 -10.77 -28.04
CA ASP A 533 15.91 -10.78 -29.10
C ASP A 533 14.45 -10.73 -28.60
N LYS A 534 14.22 -10.90 -27.31
CA LYS A 534 12.91 -10.82 -26.65
C LYS A 534 12.68 -9.49 -25.95
N LEU A 535 13.76 -8.71 -25.72
CA LEU A 535 13.67 -7.41 -25.06
C LEU A 535 13.03 -6.37 -25.97
N TYR A 536 12.28 -5.44 -25.42
CA TYR A 536 11.75 -4.27 -26.12
C TYR A 536 12.85 -3.27 -26.47
N PHE A 537 13.77 -3.05 -25.52
CA PHE A 537 15.01 -2.31 -25.71
C PHE A 537 16.16 -3.30 -25.80
N GLN A 538 16.65 -3.51 -27.01
CA GLN A 538 17.67 -4.50 -27.33
C GLN A 538 19.05 -3.86 -27.31
N TYR A 539 20.05 -4.66 -27.01
CA TYR A 539 21.45 -4.30 -27.16
C TYR A 539 21.94 -4.54 -28.59
N ASN A 540 22.99 -3.80 -28.98
CA ASN A 540 23.74 -4.10 -30.18
C ASN A 540 24.47 -5.46 -30.08
N LYS A 541 25.02 -5.97 -31.17
CA LYS A 541 25.72 -7.27 -31.22
C LYS A 541 26.88 -7.40 -30.21
N LYS A 542 27.51 -6.27 -29.81
CA LYS A 542 28.63 -6.24 -28.87
C LYS A 542 28.15 -6.02 -27.40
N TYR A 543 26.88 -5.80 -27.17
CA TYR A 543 26.29 -5.48 -25.85
C TYR A 543 26.90 -4.22 -25.19
N THR A 544 27.30 -3.22 -26.01
CA THR A 544 27.93 -1.98 -25.56
C THR A 544 27.02 -0.76 -25.60
N SER A 545 25.86 -0.86 -26.26
CA SER A 545 24.87 0.19 -26.38
C SER A 545 23.51 -0.41 -26.66
N PHE A 546 22.45 0.22 -26.21
CA PHE A 546 21.10 -0.06 -26.71
C PHE A 546 20.97 0.44 -28.16
N ILE A 547 20.04 -0.17 -28.89
CA ILE A 547 19.75 0.20 -30.30
C ILE A 547 18.34 0.73 -30.44
N SER A 548 18.10 1.53 -31.45
CA SER A 548 16.78 2.08 -31.79
C SER A 548 15.75 0.97 -32.00
N ASN A 549 14.52 1.29 -31.69
CA ASN A 549 13.36 0.44 -31.92
C ASN A 549 12.18 1.27 -32.48
N GLU A 550 11.00 0.68 -32.60
CA GLU A 550 9.79 1.33 -33.12
C GLU A 550 9.26 2.50 -32.29
N LYS A 551 9.71 2.66 -31.04
CA LYS A 551 9.24 3.67 -30.11
C LYS A 551 10.26 4.76 -29.80
N LEU A 552 11.55 4.47 -29.91
CA LEU A 552 12.62 5.39 -29.56
C LEU A 552 13.79 5.24 -30.56
N SER A 553 14.14 6.36 -31.18
CA SER A 553 15.42 6.47 -31.92
C SER A 553 16.54 6.70 -30.92
N ILE A 554 17.54 5.83 -30.93
CA ILE A 554 18.64 5.83 -29.95
C ILE A 554 19.95 6.02 -30.71
N GLU A 555 20.61 7.13 -30.43
CA GLU A 555 21.99 7.35 -30.90
C GLU A 555 22.94 6.48 -30.05
N TYR A 556 24.06 6.09 -30.68
CA TYR A 556 24.99 5.14 -30.08
C TYR A 556 25.51 5.59 -28.69
N ASP A 557 25.89 6.87 -28.59
CA ASP A 557 26.42 7.39 -27.31
C ASP A 557 25.34 7.54 -26.25
N TYR A 558 24.15 7.96 -26.61
CA TYR A 558 23.00 7.96 -25.71
C TYR A 558 22.66 6.55 -25.23
N GLY A 559 22.66 5.57 -26.12
CA GLY A 559 22.39 4.17 -25.77
C GLY A 559 23.40 3.52 -24.82
N LYS A 560 24.58 4.17 -24.58
CA LYS A 560 25.57 3.75 -23.57
C LYS A 560 25.23 4.19 -22.15
N THR A 561 24.31 5.11 -21.98
CA THR A 561 24.03 5.79 -20.69
C THR A 561 22.61 5.52 -20.20
N MET A 562 22.00 4.45 -20.69
CA MET A 562 20.61 4.09 -20.38
C MET A 562 20.52 2.88 -19.47
N GLY A 563 19.55 2.93 -18.58
CA GLY A 563 19.00 1.78 -17.88
C GLY A 563 17.55 1.51 -18.28
N THR A 564 17.12 0.26 -18.25
CA THR A 564 15.75 -0.12 -18.57
C THR A 564 15.15 -1.08 -17.57
N ALA A 565 13.86 -0.89 -17.25
CA ALA A 565 13.02 -1.90 -16.61
C ALA A 565 11.96 -2.34 -17.63
N GLN A 566 11.91 -3.63 -17.93
CA GLN A 566 11.03 -4.19 -18.96
C GLN A 566 10.23 -5.33 -18.39
N LEU A 567 8.91 -5.21 -18.51
CA LEU A 567 7.96 -6.20 -18.01
C LEU A 567 7.45 -7.02 -19.21
N LEU A 568 7.83 -8.28 -19.24
CA LEU A 568 7.64 -9.19 -20.37
C LEU A 568 6.74 -10.36 -19.98
N ARG A 569 6.08 -10.96 -20.97
CA ARG A 569 5.60 -12.33 -20.84
C ARG A 569 6.81 -13.26 -20.85
N SER A 570 6.84 -14.20 -19.89
CA SER A 570 7.96 -15.14 -19.84
C SER A 570 8.04 -15.97 -21.16
N PRO A 571 9.20 -16.01 -21.83
CA PRO A 571 9.36 -16.82 -23.03
C PRO A 571 9.32 -18.33 -22.73
N TYR A 572 9.40 -18.73 -21.48
CA TYR A 572 9.40 -20.13 -21.01
C TYR A 572 8.01 -20.63 -20.66
N ASN A 573 7.08 -19.71 -20.30
CA ASN A 573 5.70 -20.04 -19.97
C ASN A 573 4.81 -18.79 -20.15
N ASP A 574 3.87 -18.86 -21.07
CA ASP A 574 2.96 -17.77 -21.41
C ASP A 574 2.03 -17.30 -20.28
N LYS A 575 1.91 -18.11 -19.21
CA LYS A 575 1.14 -17.79 -17.99
C LYS A 575 1.96 -17.12 -16.91
N ARG A 576 3.23 -16.82 -17.16
CA ARG A 576 4.17 -16.23 -16.21
C ARG A 576 4.70 -14.88 -16.71
N GLY A 577 5.00 -14.00 -15.77
CA GLY A 577 5.65 -12.72 -16.05
C GLY A 577 7.16 -12.79 -15.87
N MET A 578 7.85 -11.89 -16.57
CA MET A 578 9.29 -11.68 -16.44
C MET A 578 9.56 -10.19 -16.29
N LEU A 579 10.33 -9.82 -15.28
CA LEU A 579 10.88 -8.47 -15.12
C LEU A 579 12.37 -8.51 -15.46
N VAL A 580 12.80 -7.68 -16.41
CA VAL A 580 14.23 -7.50 -16.74
C VAL A 580 14.62 -6.07 -16.38
N VAL A 581 15.53 -5.94 -15.39
CA VAL A 581 16.12 -4.65 -15.01
C VAL A 581 17.58 -4.67 -15.40
N THR A 582 17.93 -3.88 -16.42
CA THR A 582 19.23 -3.98 -17.08
C THR A 582 19.75 -2.62 -17.56
N GLY A 583 21.04 -2.53 -17.81
CA GLY A 583 21.74 -1.35 -18.29
C GLY A 583 23.14 -1.68 -18.80
N ILE A 584 23.87 -0.70 -19.29
CA ILE A 584 25.26 -0.86 -19.74
C ILE A 584 26.20 -0.99 -18.54
N THR A 585 25.95 -0.22 -17.48
CA THR A 585 26.68 -0.25 -16.21
C THR A 585 25.74 -0.64 -15.06
N SER A 586 26.30 -1.03 -13.92
CA SER A 586 25.49 -1.29 -12.71
C SER A 586 24.81 -0.02 -12.17
N LYS A 587 25.33 1.18 -12.46
CA LYS A 587 24.67 2.45 -12.14
C LYS A 587 23.37 2.59 -12.92
N ASP A 588 23.37 2.26 -14.22
CA ASP A 588 22.17 2.33 -15.06
C ASP A 588 21.10 1.33 -14.59
N VAL A 589 21.53 0.13 -14.18
CA VAL A 589 20.64 -0.88 -13.56
C VAL A 589 20.00 -0.32 -12.28
N TYR A 590 20.79 0.33 -11.44
CA TYR A 590 20.28 0.99 -10.22
C TYR A 590 19.27 2.08 -10.59
N LEU A 591 19.58 2.98 -11.52
CA LEU A 591 18.66 4.05 -11.94
C LEU A 591 17.32 3.48 -12.46
N ALA A 592 17.36 2.43 -13.29
CA ALA A 592 16.16 1.77 -13.76
C ALA A 592 15.31 1.19 -12.59
N SER A 593 15.97 0.63 -11.59
CA SER A 593 15.30 0.06 -10.42
C SER A 593 14.60 1.10 -9.53
N THR A 594 15.09 2.35 -9.51
CA THR A 594 14.46 3.42 -8.73
C THR A 594 13.07 3.79 -9.26
N GLN A 595 12.76 3.46 -10.52
CA GLN A 595 11.47 3.76 -11.14
C GLN A 595 10.37 2.74 -10.79
N ILE A 596 10.76 1.64 -10.14
CA ILE A 596 9.85 0.55 -9.78
C ILE A 596 9.93 0.19 -8.28
N ASN A 597 10.44 1.11 -7.46
CA ASN A 597 10.63 0.89 -6.02
C ASN A 597 9.43 1.32 -5.17
N TYR A 598 8.58 2.25 -5.67
CA TYR A 598 7.42 2.76 -4.93
C TYR A 598 6.15 2.76 -5.78
N GLN A 599 5.02 2.55 -5.13
CA GLN A 599 3.73 2.49 -5.81
C GLN A 599 3.36 3.83 -6.48
N LYS A 600 3.64 4.96 -5.84
CA LYS A 600 3.35 6.30 -6.39
C LYS A 600 4.08 6.51 -7.72
N THR A 601 5.37 6.21 -7.78
CA THR A 601 6.16 6.31 -9.01
C THR A 601 5.63 5.38 -10.11
N ILE A 602 5.24 4.15 -9.74
CA ILE A 602 4.76 3.14 -10.69
C ILE A 602 3.39 3.50 -11.29
N VAL A 603 2.50 4.11 -10.53
CA VAL A 603 1.18 4.52 -11.03
C VAL A 603 1.29 5.51 -12.20
N GLU A 604 2.36 6.30 -12.25
CA GLU A 604 2.67 7.21 -13.35
C GLU A 604 3.14 6.47 -14.61
N HIS A 605 3.50 5.18 -14.50
CA HIS A 605 4.03 4.35 -15.57
C HIS A 605 2.93 3.47 -16.18
N GLY A 606 2.32 3.94 -17.27
CA GLY A 606 1.23 3.21 -17.96
C GLY A 606 1.68 2.11 -18.92
N GLY A 607 2.99 1.86 -19.10
CA GLY A 607 3.56 0.97 -20.11
C GLY A 607 4.05 -0.38 -19.61
N ASP A 608 4.78 -1.07 -20.48
CA ASP A 608 5.47 -2.33 -20.23
C ASP A 608 7.00 -2.19 -20.28
N ALA A 609 7.52 -1.01 -20.63
CA ALA A 609 8.94 -0.67 -20.59
C ALA A 609 9.17 0.75 -20.08
N ILE A 610 10.18 0.89 -19.23
CA ILE A 610 10.67 2.15 -18.68
C ILE A 610 12.14 2.30 -19.07
N VAL A 611 12.51 3.49 -19.51
CA VAL A 611 13.89 3.88 -19.81
C VAL A 611 14.28 5.03 -18.90
N VAL A 612 15.48 4.97 -18.35
CA VAL A 612 16.06 6.05 -17.54
C VAL A 612 17.47 6.32 -18.05
N ASP A 613 17.81 7.57 -18.25
CA ASP A 613 19.17 7.97 -18.61
C ASP A 613 19.98 8.50 -17.41
N ASN A 614 21.24 8.84 -17.63
CA ASN A 614 22.13 9.33 -16.59
C ASN A 614 21.76 10.71 -16.03
N ASP A 615 20.96 11.47 -16.77
CA ASP A 615 20.41 12.77 -16.35
C ASP A 615 19.08 12.61 -15.58
N ASN A 616 18.69 11.35 -15.34
CA ASN A 616 17.46 10.95 -14.67
C ASN A 616 16.19 11.35 -15.44
N ASN A 617 16.26 11.49 -16.77
CA ASN A 617 15.07 11.61 -17.58
C ASN A 617 14.41 10.24 -17.72
N ILE A 618 13.08 10.21 -17.57
CA ILE A 618 12.28 8.99 -17.48
C ILE A 618 11.32 8.94 -18.64
N TYR A 619 11.30 7.82 -19.35
CA TYR A 619 10.43 7.60 -20.49
C TYR A 619 9.68 6.28 -20.34
N ASN A 620 8.36 6.32 -20.59
CA ASN A 620 7.48 5.16 -20.48
C ASN A 620 6.98 4.75 -21.86
N TYR A 621 7.04 3.47 -22.16
CA TYR A 621 6.65 2.92 -23.45
C TYR A 621 5.70 1.75 -23.29
N ARG A 622 4.75 1.62 -24.22
CA ARG A 622 3.84 0.49 -24.31
C ARG A 622 4.00 -0.18 -25.68
N PHE A 623 4.56 -1.38 -25.70
CA PHE A 623 4.83 -2.16 -26.91
C PHE A 623 3.68 -3.12 -27.25
N LYS A 624 3.06 -3.74 -26.26
CA LYS A 624 1.99 -4.72 -26.48
C LYS A 624 0.61 -4.09 -26.29
N LYS A 625 -0.26 -4.23 -27.28
CA LYS A 625 -1.66 -3.79 -27.18
C LYS A 625 -2.48 -4.70 -26.27
N LYS A 626 -2.20 -6.02 -26.25
CA LYS A 626 -2.76 -6.99 -25.31
C LYS A 626 -1.64 -7.47 -24.40
N ALA A 627 -1.64 -6.99 -23.17
CA ALA A 627 -0.62 -7.29 -22.19
C ALA A 627 -1.07 -8.32 -21.13
N ASP A 628 -2.28 -8.86 -21.24
CA ASP A 628 -2.82 -9.83 -20.29
C ASP A 628 -2.24 -11.24 -20.49
N LEU A 629 -2.09 -11.96 -19.41
CA LEU A 629 -1.79 -13.38 -19.41
C LEU A 629 -3.11 -14.11 -19.73
N ASP A 630 -3.31 -14.54 -20.99
CA ASP A 630 -4.57 -15.09 -21.48
C ASP A 630 -5.17 -16.13 -20.54
N LYS A 631 -6.17 -15.73 -19.77
CA LYS A 631 -7.22 -16.67 -19.35
C LYS A 631 -8.26 -16.66 -20.46
N LYS A 632 -8.61 -17.83 -20.97
CA LYS A 632 -9.84 -17.99 -21.76
C LYS A 632 -10.97 -17.35 -20.97
N VAL A 633 -11.43 -16.20 -21.42
CA VAL A 633 -12.59 -15.53 -20.82
C VAL A 633 -13.72 -16.52 -20.91
N SER A 634 -14.25 -16.98 -19.78
CA SER A 634 -15.36 -17.93 -19.83
C SER A 634 -16.51 -17.27 -20.59
N LEU A 635 -17.25 -18.06 -21.39
CA LEU A 635 -18.42 -17.57 -22.12
C LEU A 635 -19.34 -16.71 -21.23
N LYS A 636 -19.44 -17.08 -19.95
CA LYS A 636 -20.22 -16.37 -18.92
C LYS A 636 -19.67 -14.95 -18.62
N GLN A 637 -18.36 -14.72 -18.69
CA GLN A 637 -17.75 -13.38 -18.52
C GLN A 637 -17.89 -12.53 -19.79
N THR A 638 -17.82 -13.13 -20.97
CA THR A 638 -18.04 -12.45 -22.25
C THR A 638 -19.49 -12.00 -22.37
N ILE A 639 -20.44 -12.84 -21.97
CA ILE A 639 -21.87 -12.51 -21.92
C ILE A 639 -22.12 -11.33 -20.97
N HIS A 640 -21.51 -11.36 -19.78
CA HIS A 640 -21.69 -10.29 -18.78
C HIS A 640 -21.10 -8.96 -19.22
N LYS A 641 -19.94 -8.96 -19.89
CA LYS A 641 -19.28 -7.75 -20.40
C LYS A 641 -20.09 -7.10 -21.54
N ASN A 642 -20.82 -7.89 -22.31
CA ASN A 642 -21.58 -7.44 -23.49
C ASN A 642 -23.10 -7.55 -23.30
N THR A 643 -23.60 -7.64 -22.06
CA THR A 643 -25.03 -7.87 -21.78
C THR A 643 -25.94 -6.88 -22.51
N LYS A 644 -25.60 -5.59 -22.60
CA LYS A 644 -26.40 -4.60 -23.35
C LYS A 644 -26.45 -4.91 -24.84
N LEU A 645 -25.31 -5.29 -25.43
CA LEU A 645 -25.22 -5.63 -26.85
C LEU A 645 -25.99 -6.89 -27.17
N ILE A 646 -25.95 -7.89 -26.28
CA ILE A 646 -26.75 -9.12 -26.41
C ILE A 646 -28.25 -8.84 -26.27
N ILE A 647 -28.64 -7.97 -25.33
CA ILE A 647 -30.04 -7.54 -25.18
C ILE A 647 -30.52 -6.85 -26.46
N TYR A 648 -29.75 -5.94 -27.05
CA TYR A 648 -30.09 -5.28 -28.32
C TYR A 648 -30.19 -6.25 -29.48
N LEU A 649 -29.30 -7.25 -29.57
CA LEU A 649 -29.36 -8.30 -30.58
C LEU A 649 -30.60 -9.17 -30.42
N VAL A 650 -30.99 -9.54 -29.20
CA VAL A 650 -32.20 -10.30 -28.92
C VAL A 650 -33.46 -9.49 -29.30
N ILE A 651 -33.50 -8.21 -28.95
CA ILE A 651 -34.63 -7.32 -29.32
C ILE A 651 -34.71 -7.19 -30.84
N ALA A 652 -33.60 -7.02 -31.53
CA ALA A 652 -33.56 -6.94 -33.01
C ALA A 652 -34.04 -8.24 -33.66
N LEU A 653 -33.64 -9.41 -33.14
CA LEU A 653 -34.11 -10.71 -33.61
C LEU A 653 -35.63 -10.90 -33.40
N ILE A 654 -36.16 -10.48 -32.25
CA ILE A 654 -37.61 -10.52 -31.99
C ILE A 654 -38.35 -9.62 -32.98
N PHE A 655 -37.81 -8.43 -33.26
CA PHE A 655 -38.42 -7.50 -34.21
C PHE A 655 -38.45 -8.06 -35.65
N VAL A 656 -37.34 -8.69 -36.07
CA VAL A 656 -37.26 -9.37 -37.39
C VAL A 656 -38.25 -10.55 -37.47
N ALA A 657 -38.40 -11.33 -36.40
CA ALA A 657 -39.32 -12.44 -36.32
C ALA A 657 -40.79 -11.95 -36.40
N LEU A 658 -41.12 -10.85 -35.72
CA LEU A 658 -42.47 -10.23 -35.80
C LEU A 658 -42.76 -9.68 -37.20
N LEU A 659 -41.82 -9.05 -37.87
CA LEU A 659 -41.93 -8.59 -39.26
C LEU A 659 -42.15 -9.77 -40.22
N ALA A 660 -41.37 -10.84 -40.07
CA ALA A 660 -41.53 -12.06 -40.89
C ALA A 660 -42.93 -12.70 -40.69
N ALA A 661 -43.39 -12.77 -39.43
CA ALA A 661 -44.76 -13.26 -39.12
C ALA A 661 -45.84 -12.37 -39.72
N ALA A 662 -45.69 -11.04 -39.66
CA ALA A 662 -46.65 -10.10 -40.29
C ALA A 662 -46.66 -10.26 -41.82
N ILE A 663 -45.51 -10.36 -42.47
CA ILE A 663 -45.41 -10.61 -43.91
C ILE A 663 -46.09 -11.95 -44.27
N PHE A 664 -45.81 -13.00 -43.49
CA PHE A 664 -46.42 -14.31 -43.69
C PHE A 664 -47.93 -14.25 -43.55
N MET A 665 -48.48 -13.57 -42.55
CA MET A 665 -49.90 -13.37 -42.38
C MET A 665 -50.54 -12.62 -43.56
N VAL A 666 -49.88 -11.57 -44.07
CA VAL A 666 -50.38 -10.82 -45.24
C VAL A 666 -50.34 -11.69 -46.48
N LEU A 667 -49.29 -12.46 -46.71
CA LEU A 667 -49.21 -13.39 -47.86
C LEU A 667 -50.24 -14.51 -47.75
N TRP A 668 -50.47 -15.05 -46.56
CA TRP A 668 -51.44 -16.08 -46.29
C TRP A 668 -52.87 -15.55 -46.51
N LYS A 669 -53.19 -14.35 -46.01
CA LYS A 669 -54.49 -13.68 -46.24
C LYS A 669 -54.71 -13.38 -47.72
N ASN A 670 -53.71 -12.93 -48.46
CA ASN A 670 -53.76 -12.69 -49.88
C ASN A 670 -53.97 -13.98 -50.69
N ASN A 671 -53.39 -15.11 -50.26
CA ASN A 671 -53.57 -16.42 -50.86
C ASN A 671 -55.01 -16.97 -50.60
N LEU A 672 -55.60 -16.72 -49.42
CA LEU A 672 -56.96 -17.05 -49.10
C LEU A 672 -57.93 -16.23 -49.96
N LEU A 673 -57.77 -14.92 -50.10
CA LEU A 673 -58.54 -14.04 -50.95
C LEU A 673 -58.42 -14.39 -52.43
N ARG A 674 -57.32 -14.96 -52.90
CA ARG A 674 -57.17 -15.49 -54.27
C ARG A 674 -57.93 -16.82 -54.46
N LYS A 675 -58.02 -17.69 -53.47
CA LYS A 675 -58.74 -18.93 -53.50
C LYS A 675 -60.30 -18.67 -53.58
N ASP A 676 -60.80 -17.70 -52.83
CA ASP A 676 -62.19 -17.33 -52.82
C ASP A 676 -62.60 -16.71 -54.15
N LYS A 677 -61.78 -15.85 -54.78
CA LYS A 677 -62.04 -15.32 -56.12
C LYS A 677 -62.03 -16.35 -57.26
N ASN A 678 -61.32 -17.47 -57.06
CA ASN A 678 -61.31 -18.57 -58.05
C ASN A 678 -62.47 -19.54 -57.85
N ASN A 679 -63.15 -19.58 -56.70
CA ASN A 679 -64.31 -20.37 -56.40
C ASN A 679 -65.59 -19.65 -56.80
N GLU A 680 -65.63 -18.31 -56.97
CA GLU A 680 -66.76 -17.55 -57.54
C GLU A 680 -66.78 -17.51 -59.07
N LYS A 681 -65.79 -18.08 -59.74
CA LYS A 681 -65.70 -18.16 -61.22
C LYS A 681 -65.90 -19.58 -61.78
N LYS A 682 -66.40 -20.51 -60.95
CA LYS A 682 -66.80 -21.85 -61.41
C LYS A 682 -68.37 -21.96 -61.26
#